data_2877cc36a3b08df60101f1e9d1956e62
#
_entry.id   2877cc36a3b08df60101f1e9d1956e62
#
_cell.length_a   1.000
_cell.length_b   1.000
_cell.length_c   1.000
_cell.angle_alpha   90.00
_cell.angle_beta   90.00
_cell.angle_gamma   90.00
#
_symmetry.space_group_name_H-M   'P 1'
#
loop_
_entity.id
_entity.type
_entity.pdbx_description
1 polymer ?
#
loop_
_entity_poly.entity_id
_entity_poly.type
_entity_poly.pdbx_seq_one_letter_code
_entity_poly.pdbx_strand_id
1 'polypeptide(L)'
;MTHLPAAVRIKFLRRLFMNKPNHVALRNPVGHWVPERVADRPAPNERGGAASTSATPAPGSNFLRAIIADDNANATYGGRVVTRFPPEPNGYLHYGHAKSIVLNFGLAAENGGTCHLRFDDTNPLKEDVEYEDSIAASVRWLGYDWGTHRYHASDYYDVLYEFAEWFVTEGLAYVDSQTADEVRATRGTLTQPGTPGPYRDRSVDENLDLLRRMRAGEFADGAHVLRLRIDMASPNLNMRDPVIYRIRHTRHHRTGDKWCLYPLYDYTHCISDALERVTHSICTLEFQDHRPLYDWVIEKLAEGGRLPRPLPRQYEFARLNLTYVVLSKRKLLQLVEDGHVDGWDDPRMPTLVGARRRGFTPAGFRLFAERIGVSKSDSWIDMSVLEETMRDELNATTVRRMAVLDPIRLVIENYPDGESEETFAPNHPQQPDLGRRAIPLSRELWIEREDFAETPPKGYFRLTPGAEVRLRHGYIIRCTGFDKDESGNVTTVRCTYDPATRSGTPGADARKVKGNIHWLSVAHAVPAEVRLYDRLFRVPFPGARISGDETPAEGAEPAPTHAIVLAGEEVDAAEDRERNFLDDLNPASKRIITAFVEPALANAVAEDHFQFERHGYFVADLVDHNPERLVFNRTVTLRDSWSKKPG
;
A
#
# COMPACT_ATOMS: atom_id res chain seq x y z
N MET A 1 -9.48 -31.85 -0.03
CA MET A 1 -8.19 -32.20 -0.65
C MET A 1 -7.15 -31.24 -0.11
N THR A 2 -6.36 -31.78 0.75
CA THR A 2 -5.38 -31.13 1.63
C THR A 2 -4.04 -30.97 0.92
N HIS A 3 -3.36 -29.85 1.22
CA HIS A 3 -1.93 -29.59 1.01
C HIS A 3 -1.39 -29.55 -0.44
N LEU A 4 -1.34 -28.34 -1.00
CA LEU A 4 -0.36 -28.01 -2.02
C LEU A 4 0.77 -27.18 -1.38
N PRO A 5 2.05 -27.53 -1.62
CA PRO A 5 3.20 -26.84 -1.02
C PRO A 5 3.35 -25.41 -1.51
N ALA A 6 3.97 -24.54 -0.70
CA ALA A 6 4.24 -23.12 -0.96
C ALA A 6 4.89 -22.83 -2.33
N ALA A 7 5.67 -23.78 -2.86
CA ALA A 7 6.31 -23.68 -4.18
C ALA A 7 5.34 -23.56 -5.38
N VAL A 8 4.09 -23.97 -5.23
CA VAL A 8 3.09 -23.87 -6.32
C VAL A 8 2.44 -22.47 -6.33
N ARG A 9 2.33 -21.80 -5.18
CA ARG A 9 1.83 -20.42 -5.07
C ARG A 9 2.82 -19.39 -5.64
N ILE A 10 4.12 -19.64 -5.51
CA ILE A 10 5.20 -18.80 -6.07
C ILE A 10 5.15 -18.77 -7.61
N LYS A 11 4.78 -19.88 -8.28
CA LYS A 11 4.61 -19.91 -9.73
C LYS A 11 3.43 -19.05 -10.23
N PHE A 12 2.45 -18.79 -9.40
CA PHE A 12 1.27 -18.00 -9.76
C PHE A 12 1.56 -16.49 -9.77
N LEU A 13 2.31 -15.98 -8.78
CA LEU A 13 2.74 -14.57 -8.74
C LEU A 13 3.74 -14.25 -9.88
N ARG A 14 4.59 -15.18 -10.29
CA ARG A 14 5.43 -15.02 -11.49
C ARG A 14 4.61 -14.76 -12.76
N ARG A 15 3.39 -15.27 -12.88
CA ARG A 15 2.51 -15.02 -14.04
C ARG A 15 1.92 -13.60 -14.04
N LEU A 16 1.76 -12.98 -12.89
CA LEU A 16 1.21 -11.63 -12.74
C LEU A 16 2.16 -10.52 -13.21
N PHE A 17 3.48 -10.78 -13.20
CA PHE A 17 4.50 -9.79 -13.54
C PHE A 17 5.28 -10.11 -14.82
N MET A 18 5.03 -11.25 -15.48
CA MET A 18 5.74 -11.69 -16.69
C MET A 18 4.85 -11.80 -17.93
N ASN A 19 4.24 -10.72 -18.37
CA ASN A 19 3.89 -10.57 -19.77
C ASN A 19 4.96 -9.68 -20.44
N LYS A 20 6.11 -10.26 -20.76
CA LYS A 20 7.13 -9.64 -21.62
C LYS A 20 7.37 -10.51 -22.84
N PRO A 21 7.45 -9.93 -24.04
CA PRO A 21 7.97 -10.64 -25.21
C PRO A 21 9.45 -10.96 -25.01
N ASN A 22 9.87 -12.13 -25.48
CA ASN A 22 11.24 -12.62 -25.42
C ASN A 22 12.25 -11.62 -26.00
N HIS A 23 13.12 -11.09 -25.17
CA HIS A 23 14.32 -10.39 -25.61
C HIS A 23 15.52 -11.35 -25.59
N VAL A 24 16.06 -11.63 -26.75
CA VAL A 24 17.35 -12.31 -26.90
C VAL A 24 18.45 -11.29 -26.62
N ALA A 25 19.19 -11.51 -25.57
CA ALA A 25 20.35 -10.66 -25.22
C ALA A 25 21.54 -11.05 -26.11
N LEU A 26 22.02 -10.14 -26.93
CA LEU A 26 23.28 -10.27 -27.65
C LEU A 26 24.42 -9.83 -26.72
N ARG A 27 25.43 -10.69 -26.54
CA ARG A 27 26.65 -10.37 -25.78
C ARG A 27 27.68 -9.73 -26.72
N ASN A 28 28.26 -8.61 -26.26
CA ASN A 28 29.42 -7.98 -26.87
C ASN A 28 30.70 -8.74 -26.47
N PRO A 29 31.70 -8.93 -27.37
CA PRO A 29 32.90 -9.73 -27.09
C PRO A 29 33.82 -9.25 -25.95
N VAL A 30 33.55 -8.10 -25.32
CA VAL A 30 34.37 -7.52 -24.24
C VAL A 30 33.74 -7.63 -22.87
N GLY A 31 32.60 -8.31 -22.72
CA GLY A 31 32.06 -8.66 -21.41
C GLY A 31 31.40 -7.51 -20.60
N HIS A 32 31.28 -6.30 -21.12
CA HIS A 32 30.57 -5.21 -20.47
C HIS A 32 29.11 -5.16 -20.93
N TRP A 33 28.20 -5.11 -19.97
CA TRP A 33 26.77 -4.95 -20.21
C TRP A 33 26.49 -3.49 -20.61
N VAL A 34 26.00 -3.26 -21.82
CA VAL A 34 25.53 -1.95 -22.28
C VAL A 34 24.00 -2.05 -22.43
N PRO A 35 23.21 -1.25 -21.72
CA PRO A 35 21.77 -1.22 -21.94
C PRO A 35 21.47 -0.66 -23.32
N GLU A 36 20.78 -1.45 -24.14
CA GLU A 36 20.23 -1.00 -25.42
C GLU A 36 19.24 0.14 -25.21
N ARG A 37 19.43 1.25 -25.90
CA ARG A 37 18.43 2.31 -25.97
C ARG A 37 17.16 1.72 -26.57
N VAL A 38 16.10 1.62 -25.78
CA VAL A 38 14.76 1.35 -26.27
C VAL A 38 14.39 2.51 -27.19
N ALA A 39 14.33 2.22 -28.49
CA ALA A 39 13.78 3.15 -29.47
C ALA A 39 12.34 3.47 -29.07
N ASP A 40 12.01 4.76 -29.04
CA ASP A 40 10.70 5.30 -28.77
C ASP A 40 9.62 4.54 -29.55
N ARG A 41 8.84 3.74 -28.85
CA ARG A 41 7.52 3.37 -29.35
C ARG A 41 6.58 4.50 -28.99
N PRO A 42 5.83 5.03 -29.95
CA PRO A 42 4.81 6.02 -29.63
C PRO A 42 3.80 5.41 -28.66
N ALA A 43 3.48 6.16 -27.62
CA ALA A 43 2.38 5.87 -26.70
C ALA A 43 1.10 5.57 -27.49
N PRO A 44 0.21 4.69 -27.01
CA PRO A 44 -1.05 4.44 -27.67
C PRO A 44 -1.80 5.77 -27.80
N ASN A 45 -2.24 6.08 -28.99
CA ASN A 45 -2.93 7.30 -29.42
C ASN A 45 -3.80 7.90 -28.32
N GLU A 46 -3.35 9.00 -27.73
CA GLU A 46 -4.23 9.96 -27.10
C GLU A 46 -5.17 10.52 -28.17
N ARG A 47 -6.37 9.97 -28.24
CA ARG A 47 -7.44 10.66 -28.94
C ARG A 47 -7.69 11.95 -28.18
N GLY A 48 -7.38 13.06 -28.82
CA GLY A 48 -7.52 14.40 -28.29
C GLY A 48 -8.91 14.66 -27.71
N GLY A 49 -8.96 14.63 -26.39
CA GLY A 49 -9.96 15.29 -25.59
C GLY A 49 -9.24 16.47 -24.93
N ALA A 50 -9.69 17.68 -25.18
CA ALA A 50 -9.20 18.86 -24.51
C ALA A 50 -9.35 18.62 -23.00
N ALA A 51 -8.24 18.38 -22.32
CA ALA A 51 -8.20 18.30 -20.87
C ALA A 51 -8.65 19.65 -20.32
N SER A 52 -9.83 19.66 -19.71
CA SER A 52 -10.18 20.65 -18.72
C SER A 52 -9.11 20.56 -17.65
N THR A 53 -8.19 21.49 -17.63
CA THR A 53 -7.22 21.67 -16.56
C THR A 53 -8.00 22.10 -15.31
N SER A 54 -8.55 21.14 -14.59
CA SER A 54 -8.81 21.34 -13.17
C SER A 54 -7.42 21.46 -12.53
N ALA A 55 -7.01 22.70 -12.23
CA ALA A 55 -5.77 22.98 -11.53
C ALA A 55 -5.75 22.11 -10.27
N THR A 56 -4.81 21.19 -10.21
CA THR A 56 -4.50 20.45 -8.98
C THR A 56 -4.28 21.52 -7.90
N PRO A 57 -4.97 21.47 -6.76
CA PRO A 57 -4.74 22.42 -5.68
C PRO A 57 -3.24 22.46 -5.38
N ALA A 58 -2.68 23.66 -5.20
CA ALA A 58 -1.28 23.80 -4.84
C ALA A 58 -1.01 22.93 -3.61
N PRO A 59 0.08 22.11 -3.60
CA PRO A 59 0.38 21.22 -2.49
C PRO A 59 0.38 21.99 -1.18
N GLY A 60 -0.29 21.45 -0.16
CA GLY A 60 -0.36 22.08 1.16
C GLY A 60 1.05 22.33 1.75
N SER A 61 1.25 23.47 2.40
CA SER A 61 2.53 23.77 3.05
C SER A 61 2.82 22.74 4.16
N ASN A 62 4.05 22.23 4.22
CA ASN A 62 4.55 21.43 5.33
C ASN A 62 6.03 21.79 5.61
N PHE A 63 6.53 21.36 6.77
CA PHE A 63 7.88 21.73 7.21
C PHE A 63 9.00 21.24 6.27
N LEU A 64 8.83 20.10 5.58
CA LEU A 64 9.83 19.60 4.62
C LEU A 64 9.88 20.48 3.37
N ARG A 65 8.73 20.90 2.84
CA ARG A 65 8.68 21.87 1.74
C ARG A 65 9.31 23.19 2.13
N ALA A 66 9.11 23.65 3.37
CA ALA A 66 9.74 24.87 3.86
C ALA A 66 11.28 24.74 3.94
N ILE A 67 11.78 23.60 4.45
CA ILE A 67 13.23 23.31 4.50
C ILE A 67 13.83 23.28 3.09
N ILE A 68 13.22 22.56 2.15
CA ILE A 68 13.71 22.48 0.76
C ILE A 68 13.70 23.86 0.10
N ALA A 69 12.66 24.67 0.33
CA ALA A 69 12.59 26.03 -0.20
C ALA A 69 13.72 26.94 0.35
N ASP A 70 14.02 26.83 1.65
CA ASP A 70 15.10 27.55 2.29
C ASP A 70 16.48 27.09 1.77
N ASP A 71 16.71 25.80 1.67
CA ASP A 71 17.94 25.23 1.12
C ASP A 71 18.16 25.63 -0.35
N ASN A 72 17.09 25.70 -1.15
CA ASN A 72 17.15 26.19 -2.53
C ASN A 72 17.45 27.69 -2.60
N ALA A 73 16.83 28.50 -1.74
CA ALA A 73 17.08 29.95 -1.65
C ALA A 73 18.52 30.27 -1.26
N ASN A 74 19.09 29.47 -0.35
CA ASN A 74 20.48 29.60 0.12
C ASN A 74 21.50 28.87 -0.77
N ALA A 75 21.07 28.19 -1.83
CA ALA A 75 21.88 27.35 -2.70
C ALA A 75 22.72 26.30 -1.92
N THR A 76 22.21 25.78 -0.81
CA THR A 76 22.89 24.81 0.08
C THR A 76 23.41 23.61 -0.72
N TYR A 77 22.61 23.12 -1.66
CA TYR A 77 22.95 22.01 -2.56
C TYR A 77 23.09 22.43 -4.02
N GLY A 78 23.28 23.72 -4.30
CA GLY A 78 23.37 24.26 -5.66
C GLY A 78 22.07 24.11 -6.45
N GLY A 79 20.92 24.20 -5.78
CA GLY A 79 19.59 24.07 -6.38
C GLY A 79 19.17 22.62 -6.70
N ARG A 80 19.94 21.61 -6.26
CA ARG A 80 19.58 20.19 -6.44
C ARG A 80 18.71 19.71 -5.28
N VAL A 81 17.66 18.95 -5.61
CA VAL A 81 16.84 18.21 -4.65
C VAL A 81 16.90 16.73 -5.01
N VAL A 82 17.57 15.95 -4.18
CA VAL A 82 17.70 14.51 -4.32
C VAL A 82 17.23 13.86 -3.04
N THR A 83 16.17 13.06 -3.15
CA THR A 83 15.63 12.24 -2.08
C THR A 83 15.85 10.77 -2.38
N ARG A 84 15.43 9.87 -1.49
CA ARG A 84 15.47 8.43 -1.74
C ARG A 84 14.36 7.70 -0.99
N PHE A 85 13.93 6.57 -1.56
CA PHE A 85 13.12 5.57 -0.90
C PHE A 85 13.98 4.31 -0.74
N PRO A 86 14.43 3.96 0.50
CA PRO A 86 15.39 2.88 0.75
C PRO A 86 14.73 1.66 1.44
N PRO A 87 13.85 0.90 0.78
CA PRO A 87 13.21 -0.24 1.42
C PRO A 87 14.18 -1.41 1.60
N GLU A 88 14.05 -2.15 2.72
CA GLU A 88 14.62 -3.49 2.83
C GLU A 88 13.84 -4.45 1.94
N PRO A 89 14.48 -5.28 1.07
CA PRO A 89 13.79 -6.23 0.20
C PRO A 89 13.44 -7.52 0.95
N ASN A 90 12.72 -7.40 2.06
CA ASN A 90 12.40 -8.46 2.99
C ASN A 90 10.89 -8.74 3.14
N GLY A 91 10.04 -8.08 2.35
CA GLY A 91 8.58 -8.24 2.39
C GLY A 91 7.84 -7.30 1.44
N TYR A 92 6.53 -7.49 1.34
CA TYR A 92 5.64 -6.64 0.56
C TYR A 92 5.43 -5.29 1.23
N LEU A 93 5.34 -4.23 0.41
CA LEU A 93 5.05 -2.88 0.90
C LEU A 93 3.60 -2.79 1.41
N HIS A 94 3.40 -2.02 2.48
CA HIS A 94 2.09 -1.74 3.07
C HIS A 94 1.72 -0.25 2.95
N TYR A 95 0.52 0.13 3.39
CA TYR A 95 -0.01 1.50 3.28
C TYR A 95 0.93 2.58 3.86
N GLY A 96 1.68 2.27 4.93
CA GLY A 96 2.69 3.17 5.48
C GLY A 96 3.80 3.53 4.48
N HIS A 97 4.23 2.54 3.68
CA HIS A 97 5.22 2.79 2.63
C HIS A 97 4.67 3.67 1.50
N ALA A 98 3.35 3.58 1.19
CA ALA A 98 2.74 4.47 0.20
C ALA A 98 2.91 5.96 0.58
N LYS A 99 2.68 6.32 1.86
CA LYS A 99 2.93 7.68 2.36
C LYS A 99 4.38 8.10 2.14
N SER A 100 5.34 7.23 2.46
CA SER A 100 6.77 7.50 2.30
C SER A 100 7.18 7.66 0.84
N ILE A 101 6.65 6.81 -0.05
CA ILE A 101 6.90 6.89 -1.50
C ILE A 101 6.35 8.20 -2.06
N VAL A 102 5.07 8.50 -1.79
CA VAL A 102 4.43 9.73 -2.26
C VAL A 102 5.19 10.96 -1.78
N LEU A 103 5.66 10.96 -0.53
CA LEU A 103 6.41 12.08 0.04
C LEU A 103 7.77 12.25 -0.63
N ASN A 104 8.59 11.20 -0.68
CA ASN A 104 9.95 11.29 -1.22
C ASN A 104 9.97 11.59 -2.72
N PHE A 105 9.22 10.84 -3.51
CA PHE A 105 9.12 11.08 -4.96
C PHE A 105 8.40 12.39 -5.28
N GLY A 106 7.36 12.72 -4.53
CA GLY A 106 6.60 13.96 -4.71
C GLY A 106 7.46 15.20 -4.47
N LEU A 107 8.16 15.27 -3.34
CA LEU A 107 9.06 16.40 -3.02
C LEU A 107 10.17 16.57 -4.06
N ALA A 108 10.76 15.47 -4.53
CA ALA A 108 11.75 15.53 -5.60
C ALA A 108 11.13 16.11 -6.89
N ALA A 109 10.00 15.56 -7.34
CA ALA A 109 9.33 15.98 -8.57
C ALA A 109 8.87 17.44 -8.52
N GLU A 110 8.29 17.90 -7.40
CA GLU A 110 7.87 19.29 -7.18
C GLU A 110 9.02 20.31 -7.36
N ASN A 111 10.26 19.87 -7.11
CA ASN A 111 11.46 20.70 -7.19
C ASN A 111 12.32 20.41 -8.43
N GLY A 112 11.82 19.65 -9.41
CA GLY A 112 12.59 19.27 -10.60
C GLY A 112 13.78 18.38 -10.29
N GLY A 113 13.78 17.70 -9.15
CA GLY A 113 14.83 16.82 -8.65
C GLY A 113 14.61 15.35 -8.97
N THR A 114 15.34 14.48 -8.30
CA THR A 114 15.28 13.02 -8.47
C THR A 114 15.04 12.32 -7.14
N CYS A 115 14.31 11.19 -7.17
CA CYS A 115 14.20 10.29 -6.03
C CYS A 115 14.83 8.95 -6.38
N HIS A 116 15.78 8.49 -5.58
CA HIS A 116 16.45 7.22 -5.78
C HIS A 116 15.65 6.07 -5.17
N LEU A 117 15.62 4.92 -5.83
CA LEU A 117 15.20 3.65 -5.25
C LEU A 117 16.44 2.89 -4.84
N ARG A 118 16.73 2.81 -3.55
CA ARG A 118 17.86 2.03 -3.02
C ARG A 118 17.37 0.90 -2.15
N PHE A 119 17.65 -0.32 -2.56
CA PHE A 119 17.41 -1.49 -1.72
C PHE A 119 18.46 -1.57 -0.62
N ASP A 120 17.99 -1.57 0.63
CA ASP A 120 18.86 -1.80 1.79
C ASP A 120 18.99 -3.32 2.00
N ASP A 121 19.91 -3.92 1.25
CA ASP A 121 20.19 -5.35 1.23
C ASP A 121 21.39 -5.70 2.13
N THR A 122 21.39 -5.21 3.36
CA THR A 122 22.46 -5.45 4.35
C THR A 122 22.24 -6.70 5.21
N ASN A 123 21.07 -7.33 5.13
CA ASN A 123 20.72 -8.51 5.92
C ASN A 123 20.46 -9.75 5.04
N PRO A 124 21.47 -10.58 4.76
CA PRO A 124 21.37 -11.69 3.80
C PRO A 124 20.38 -12.81 4.21
N LEU A 125 19.87 -12.80 5.44
CA LEU A 125 18.98 -13.85 5.94
C LEU A 125 17.50 -13.68 5.53
N LYS A 126 17.09 -12.48 5.17
CA LYS A 126 15.66 -12.13 5.03
C LYS A 126 15.28 -11.56 3.66
N GLU A 127 16.24 -11.40 2.77
CA GLU A 127 16.10 -10.66 1.52
C GLU A 127 15.88 -11.60 0.33
N ASP A 128 14.95 -11.24 -0.56
CA ASP A 128 14.63 -12.02 -1.75
C ASP A 128 14.36 -11.09 -2.95
N VAL A 129 14.74 -11.57 -4.16
CA VAL A 129 14.50 -10.89 -5.44
C VAL A 129 13.01 -10.69 -5.71
N GLU A 130 12.15 -11.58 -5.21
CA GLU A 130 10.69 -11.43 -5.33
C GLU A 130 10.22 -10.13 -4.67
N TYR A 131 10.77 -9.79 -3.52
CA TYR A 131 10.40 -8.55 -2.83
C TYR A 131 10.93 -7.32 -3.54
N GLU A 132 12.15 -7.36 -4.12
CA GLU A 132 12.66 -6.27 -4.94
C GLU A 132 11.74 -5.96 -6.12
N ASP A 133 11.32 -7.01 -6.86
CA ASP A 133 10.42 -6.86 -8.01
C ASP A 133 9.05 -6.32 -7.59
N SER A 134 8.49 -6.80 -6.48
CA SER A 134 7.22 -6.32 -5.94
C SER A 134 7.30 -4.86 -5.49
N ILE A 135 8.39 -4.47 -4.83
CA ILE A 135 8.65 -3.08 -4.40
C ILE A 135 8.74 -2.17 -5.62
N ALA A 136 9.55 -2.53 -6.61
CA ALA A 136 9.70 -1.77 -7.84
C ALA A 136 8.36 -1.62 -8.60
N ALA A 137 7.58 -2.70 -8.70
CA ALA A 137 6.25 -2.67 -9.29
C ALA A 137 5.28 -1.76 -8.53
N SER A 138 5.33 -1.76 -7.18
CA SER A 138 4.49 -0.93 -6.33
C SER A 138 4.80 0.57 -6.48
N VAL A 139 6.09 0.94 -6.57
CA VAL A 139 6.51 2.33 -6.81
C VAL A 139 5.99 2.82 -8.17
N ARG A 140 6.15 2.00 -9.23
CA ARG A 140 5.62 2.33 -10.57
C ARG A 140 4.11 2.39 -10.60
N TRP A 141 3.42 1.48 -9.91
CA TRP A 141 1.97 1.51 -9.80
C TRP A 141 1.48 2.81 -9.15
N LEU A 142 2.17 3.32 -8.12
CA LEU A 142 1.85 4.62 -7.51
C LEU A 142 2.10 5.82 -8.44
N GLY A 143 2.64 5.60 -9.64
CA GLY A 143 2.87 6.61 -10.67
C GLY A 143 4.24 7.28 -10.59
N TYR A 144 5.21 6.64 -9.93
CA TYR A 144 6.56 7.16 -9.79
C TYR A 144 7.59 6.29 -10.50
N ASP A 145 8.69 6.91 -10.90
CA ASP A 145 9.84 6.24 -11.50
C ASP A 145 11.14 6.87 -10.97
N TRP A 146 12.14 6.03 -10.77
CA TRP A 146 13.48 6.43 -10.32
C TRP A 146 14.45 6.66 -11.49
N GLY A 147 14.03 6.48 -12.73
CA GLY A 147 14.87 6.59 -13.90
C GLY A 147 16.04 5.59 -13.86
N THR A 148 17.26 6.10 -13.90
CA THR A 148 18.50 5.30 -13.80
C THR A 148 18.99 5.11 -12.36
N HIS A 149 18.29 5.67 -11.36
CA HIS A 149 18.72 5.73 -9.97
C HIS A 149 18.15 4.57 -9.14
N ARG A 150 18.45 3.33 -9.56
CA ARG A 150 18.21 2.11 -8.78
C ARG A 150 19.55 1.62 -8.24
N TYR A 151 19.66 1.55 -6.92
CA TYR A 151 20.87 1.18 -6.20
C TYR A 151 20.59 0.07 -5.20
N HIS A 152 21.66 -0.56 -4.71
CA HIS A 152 21.63 -1.51 -3.61
C HIS A 152 22.75 -1.16 -2.62
N ALA A 153 22.49 -1.35 -1.34
CA ALA A 153 23.53 -1.15 -0.31
C ALA A 153 24.75 -2.04 -0.57
N SER A 154 24.52 -3.25 -1.09
CA SER A 154 25.59 -4.19 -1.48
C SER A 154 26.48 -3.73 -2.63
N ASP A 155 26.06 -2.74 -3.43
CA ASP A 155 26.91 -2.13 -4.47
C ASP A 155 28.10 -1.37 -3.86
N TYR A 156 27.97 -0.95 -2.60
CA TYR A 156 28.96 -0.14 -1.87
C TYR A 156 29.79 -0.94 -0.87
N TYR A 157 29.63 -2.25 -0.74
CA TYR A 157 30.32 -3.04 0.28
C TYR A 157 31.84 -2.90 0.26
N ASP A 158 32.46 -2.83 -0.91
CA ASP A 158 33.90 -2.64 -1.01
C ASP A 158 34.32 -1.26 -0.45
N VAL A 159 33.62 -0.17 -0.80
CA VAL A 159 33.90 1.19 -0.31
C VAL A 159 33.58 1.31 1.19
N LEU A 160 32.49 0.71 1.63
CA LEU A 160 32.12 0.67 3.05
C LEU A 160 33.21 -0.01 3.89
N TYR A 161 33.80 -1.09 3.35
CA TYR A 161 34.89 -1.79 4.03
C TYR A 161 36.17 -0.95 4.05
N GLU A 162 36.53 -0.26 2.95
CA GLU A 162 37.66 0.67 2.91
C GLU A 162 37.49 1.79 3.95
N PHE A 163 36.29 2.33 4.09
CA PHE A 163 36.01 3.35 5.11
C PHE A 163 36.09 2.78 6.52
N ALA A 164 35.70 1.53 6.73
CA ALA A 164 35.85 0.87 8.02
C ALA A 164 37.34 0.67 8.40
N GLU A 165 38.22 0.27 7.44
CA GLU A 165 39.66 0.22 7.67
C GLU A 165 40.21 1.60 8.00
N TRP A 166 39.75 2.66 7.30
CA TRP A 166 40.12 4.03 7.60
C TRP A 166 39.70 4.43 9.02
N PHE A 167 38.49 4.17 9.46
CA PHE A 167 38.05 4.45 10.83
C PHE A 167 38.93 3.78 11.88
N VAL A 168 39.36 2.55 11.62
CA VAL A 168 40.32 1.85 12.51
C VAL A 168 41.65 2.53 12.50
N THR A 169 42.19 2.91 11.33
CA THR A 169 43.49 3.59 11.18
C THR A 169 43.56 4.93 11.93
N GLU A 170 42.42 5.67 11.91
CA GLU A 170 42.34 6.95 12.65
C GLU A 170 42.02 6.75 14.16
N GLY A 171 41.95 5.51 14.64
CA GLY A 171 41.62 5.20 16.04
C GLY A 171 40.15 5.52 16.40
N LEU A 172 39.28 5.67 15.40
CA LEU A 172 37.85 5.97 15.53
C LEU A 172 36.95 4.72 15.53
N ALA A 173 37.57 3.54 15.36
CA ALA A 173 36.87 2.24 15.47
C ALA A 173 37.80 1.18 16.06
N TYR A 174 37.20 0.15 16.65
CA TYR A 174 37.92 -0.98 17.25
C TYR A 174 37.13 -2.27 17.10
N VAL A 175 37.85 -3.41 17.07
CA VAL A 175 37.26 -4.74 17.06
C VAL A 175 36.94 -5.15 18.50
N ASP A 176 35.68 -5.42 18.77
CA ASP A 176 35.19 -5.89 20.06
C ASP A 176 34.97 -7.40 20.02
N SER A 177 35.51 -8.10 21.01
CA SER A 177 35.40 -9.56 21.15
C SER A 177 34.44 -9.96 22.29
N GLN A 178 33.66 -9.00 22.80
CA GLN A 178 32.61 -9.26 23.78
C GLN A 178 31.42 -9.98 23.10
N THR A 179 30.76 -10.84 23.85
CA THR A 179 29.48 -11.41 23.46
C THR A 179 28.38 -10.33 23.43
N ALA A 180 27.28 -10.61 22.77
CA ALA A 180 26.14 -9.66 22.72
C ALA A 180 25.63 -9.29 24.13
N ASP A 181 25.64 -10.22 25.07
CA ASP A 181 25.20 -9.98 26.47
C ASP A 181 26.19 -9.10 27.24
N GLU A 182 27.48 -9.31 27.06
CA GLU A 182 28.53 -8.46 27.65
C GLU A 182 28.47 -7.04 27.08
N VAL A 183 28.28 -6.89 25.76
CA VAL A 183 28.09 -5.57 25.11
C VAL A 183 26.81 -4.90 25.67
N ARG A 184 25.73 -5.64 25.87
CA ARG A 184 24.50 -5.11 26.45
C ARG A 184 24.72 -4.65 27.89
N ALA A 185 25.44 -5.41 28.69
CA ALA A 185 25.75 -5.06 30.07
C ALA A 185 26.64 -3.82 30.18
N THR A 186 27.66 -3.69 29.31
CA THR A 186 28.57 -2.54 29.33
C THR A 186 27.95 -1.28 28.72
N ARG A 187 26.96 -1.40 27.80
CA ARG A 187 26.32 -0.24 27.16
C ARG A 187 25.50 0.61 28.13
N GLY A 188 25.03 0.03 29.25
CA GLY A 188 24.19 0.71 30.23
C GLY A 188 22.75 0.86 29.75
N THR A 189 21.99 1.76 30.40
CA THR A 189 20.56 1.99 30.15
C THR A 189 20.29 3.46 29.79
N LEU A 190 19.04 3.83 29.55
CA LEU A 190 18.65 5.23 29.31
C LEU A 190 19.00 6.15 30.50
N THR A 191 19.02 5.61 31.72
CA THR A 191 19.28 6.36 32.96
C THR A 191 20.66 6.13 33.54
N GLN A 192 21.41 5.16 33.03
CA GLN A 192 22.76 4.83 33.47
C GLN A 192 23.73 4.89 32.30
N PRO A 193 24.85 5.64 32.41
CA PRO A 193 25.86 5.68 31.36
C PRO A 193 26.48 4.30 31.16
N GLY A 194 26.97 4.06 29.92
CA GLY A 194 27.75 2.88 29.63
C GLY A 194 29.19 2.99 30.17
N THR A 195 29.89 1.89 30.18
CA THR A 195 31.30 1.78 30.55
C THR A 195 32.12 1.24 29.39
N PRO A 196 33.36 1.73 29.17
CA PRO A 196 34.24 1.19 28.14
C PRO A 196 34.44 -0.33 28.33
N GLY A 197 34.31 -1.08 27.23
CA GLY A 197 34.64 -2.51 27.22
C GLY A 197 36.16 -2.76 27.23
N PRO A 198 36.60 -4.01 27.54
CA PRO A 198 38.03 -4.34 27.70
C PRO A 198 38.83 -4.25 26.41
N TYR A 199 38.19 -4.23 25.25
CA TYR A 199 38.84 -4.23 23.94
C TYR A 199 38.88 -2.85 23.28
N ARG A 200 38.33 -1.82 23.92
CA ARG A 200 38.23 -0.45 23.38
C ARG A 200 39.60 0.21 23.12
N ASP A 201 40.59 -0.15 23.90
CA ASP A 201 41.93 0.44 23.85
C ASP A 201 42.99 -0.46 23.16
N ARG A 202 42.52 -1.44 22.35
CA ARG A 202 43.39 -2.20 21.45
C ARG A 202 44.18 -1.27 20.52
N SER A 203 45.41 -1.67 20.20
CA SER A 203 46.23 -0.93 19.23
C SER A 203 45.57 -0.91 17.84
N VAL A 204 45.91 0.10 17.06
CA VAL A 204 45.43 0.20 15.66
C VAL A 204 45.86 -1.00 14.84
N ASP A 205 47.12 -1.45 14.98
CA ASP A 205 47.67 -2.60 14.23
C ASP A 205 46.91 -3.89 14.55
N GLU A 206 46.61 -4.14 15.84
CA GLU A 206 45.84 -5.33 16.26
C GLU A 206 44.40 -5.26 15.73
N ASN A 207 43.76 -4.09 15.80
CA ASN A 207 42.42 -3.92 15.26
C ASN A 207 42.36 -4.13 13.74
N LEU A 208 43.35 -3.65 12.99
CA LEU A 208 43.44 -3.84 11.55
C LEU A 208 43.68 -5.32 11.19
N ASP A 209 44.56 -6.01 11.93
CA ASP A 209 44.78 -7.46 11.74
C ASP A 209 43.49 -8.22 11.95
N LEU A 210 42.83 -7.99 13.07
CA LEU A 210 41.55 -8.64 13.39
C LEU A 210 40.46 -8.35 12.36
N LEU A 211 40.29 -7.09 11.94
CA LEU A 211 39.27 -6.71 10.94
C LEU A 211 39.52 -7.43 9.59
N ARG A 212 40.77 -7.52 9.15
CA ARG A 212 41.13 -8.24 7.91
C ARG A 212 40.88 -9.74 8.02
N ARG A 213 41.16 -10.34 9.16
CA ARG A 213 40.88 -11.75 9.44
C ARG A 213 39.37 -12.03 9.56
N MET A 214 38.60 -11.09 10.15
CA MET A 214 37.12 -11.14 10.10
C MET A 214 36.62 -11.18 8.65
N ARG A 215 37.20 -10.31 7.79
CA ARG A 215 36.85 -10.26 6.35
C ARG A 215 37.27 -11.54 5.61
N ALA A 216 38.38 -12.14 6.01
CA ALA A 216 38.87 -13.40 5.45
C ALA A 216 38.05 -14.64 5.88
N GLY A 217 37.10 -14.48 6.84
CA GLY A 217 36.24 -15.57 7.32
C GLY A 217 36.91 -16.50 8.34
N GLU A 218 37.96 -16.06 9.02
CA GLU A 218 38.68 -16.88 9.98
C GLU A 218 37.91 -17.10 11.30
N PHE A 219 36.90 -16.27 11.58
CA PHE A 219 36.17 -16.31 12.85
C PHE A 219 34.72 -16.72 12.65
N ALA A 220 34.16 -17.44 13.62
CA ALA A 220 32.76 -17.83 13.64
C ALA A 220 31.82 -16.62 13.81
N ASP A 221 30.55 -16.80 13.46
CA ASP A 221 29.48 -15.83 13.71
C ASP A 221 29.44 -15.42 15.18
N GLY A 222 29.38 -14.11 15.42
CA GLY A 222 29.32 -13.56 16.77
C GLY A 222 30.66 -13.51 17.55
N ALA A 223 31.78 -14.03 16.99
CA ALA A 223 33.07 -14.00 17.67
C ALA A 223 33.62 -12.58 17.83
N HIS A 224 33.39 -11.72 16.85
CA HIS A 224 33.85 -10.34 16.84
C HIS A 224 32.83 -9.44 16.14
N VAL A 225 32.81 -8.17 16.54
CA VAL A 225 32.11 -7.06 15.86
C VAL A 225 33.05 -5.88 15.72
N LEU A 226 32.83 -5.03 14.73
CA LEU A 226 33.50 -3.73 14.63
C LEU A 226 32.60 -2.67 15.24
N ARG A 227 33.13 -1.87 16.15
CA ARG A 227 32.43 -0.76 16.82
C ARG A 227 33.10 0.57 16.54
N LEU A 228 32.31 1.63 16.39
CA LEU A 228 32.85 2.99 16.41
C LEU A 228 33.25 3.37 17.84
N ARG A 229 34.29 4.20 17.94
CA ARG A 229 34.79 4.74 19.21
C ARG A 229 34.29 6.18 19.36
N ILE A 230 33.14 6.33 20.05
CA ILE A 230 32.50 7.64 20.23
C ILE A 230 32.46 8.02 21.72
N ASP A 231 31.35 7.78 22.40
CA ASP A 231 31.17 8.17 23.81
C ASP A 231 30.27 7.18 24.56
N MET A 232 30.84 6.37 25.42
CA MET A 232 30.08 5.40 26.23
C MET A 232 29.21 6.06 27.31
N ALA A 233 29.43 7.33 27.62
CA ALA A 233 28.61 8.09 28.56
C ALA A 233 27.49 8.90 27.92
N SER A 234 27.37 8.87 26.60
CA SER A 234 26.33 9.61 25.86
C SER A 234 24.92 9.29 26.39
N PRO A 235 24.04 10.30 26.55
CA PRO A 235 22.64 10.07 26.86
C PRO A 235 21.91 9.32 25.73
N ASN A 236 22.39 9.43 24.50
CA ASN A 236 21.88 8.70 23.35
C ASN A 236 22.57 7.34 23.22
N LEU A 237 21.81 6.25 23.37
CA LEU A 237 22.33 4.87 23.28
C LEU A 237 22.99 4.56 21.94
N ASN A 238 22.53 5.19 20.84
CA ASN A 238 23.11 4.98 19.51
C ASN A 238 24.51 5.59 19.36
N MET A 239 24.92 6.47 20.28
CA MET A 239 26.25 7.07 20.33
C MET A 239 27.23 6.34 21.25
N ARG A 240 26.75 5.28 21.95
CA ARG A 240 27.59 4.50 22.88
C ARG A 240 28.34 3.39 22.16
N ASP A 241 29.38 3.76 21.43
CA ASP A 241 30.22 2.88 20.63
C ASP A 241 29.40 1.85 19.82
N PRO A 242 28.60 2.31 18.84
CA PRO A 242 27.70 1.44 18.08
C PRO A 242 28.46 0.40 17.26
N VAL A 243 27.84 -0.78 17.09
CA VAL A 243 28.33 -1.81 16.18
C VAL A 243 28.07 -1.38 14.74
N ILE A 244 29.07 -1.48 13.87
CA ILE A 244 28.96 -1.13 12.45
C ILE A 244 29.19 -2.31 11.50
N TYR A 245 29.84 -3.39 11.96
CA TYR A 245 30.01 -4.64 11.21
C TYR A 245 29.83 -5.85 12.10
N ARG A 246 29.26 -6.91 11.52
CA ARG A 246 29.09 -8.23 12.14
C ARG A 246 29.53 -9.35 11.20
N ILE A 247 29.99 -10.48 11.75
CA ILE A 247 30.31 -11.69 11.01
C ILE A 247 29.01 -12.50 10.81
N ARG A 248 28.73 -12.92 9.57
CA ARG A 248 27.65 -13.83 9.20
C ARG A 248 28.09 -14.70 8.02
N HIS A 249 28.21 -16.00 8.23
CA HIS A 249 28.52 -16.96 7.16
C HIS A 249 27.23 -17.39 6.47
N THR A 250 26.69 -16.48 5.67
CA THR A 250 25.45 -16.70 4.92
C THR A 250 25.61 -16.13 3.51
N ARG A 251 25.11 -16.87 2.53
CA ARG A 251 25.12 -16.43 1.13
C ARG A 251 24.18 -15.24 0.94
N HIS A 252 24.70 -14.18 0.38
CA HIS A 252 23.91 -13.00 0.01
C HIS A 252 23.28 -13.18 -1.38
N HIS A 253 22.02 -12.77 -1.57
CA HIS A 253 21.29 -12.99 -2.82
C HIS A 253 21.92 -12.32 -4.05
N ARG A 254 22.66 -11.21 -3.89
CA ARG A 254 23.36 -10.50 -4.97
C ARG A 254 24.86 -10.77 -5.01
N THR A 255 25.54 -10.67 -3.89
CA THR A 255 27.00 -10.80 -3.85
C THR A 255 27.50 -12.24 -3.67
N GLY A 256 26.58 -13.19 -3.49
CA GLY A 256 26.92 -14.60 -3.30
C GLY A 256 27.73 -14.82 -2.03
N ASP A 257 28.81 -15.59 -2.14
CA ASP A 257 29.71 -15.94 -1.04
C ASP A 257 30.92 -15.01 -0.90
N LYS A 258 30.90 -13.84 -1.58
CA LYS A 258 32.01 -12.85 -1.54
C LYS A 258 32.23 -12.28 -0.14
N TRP A 259 31.17 -12.18 0.67
CA TRP A 259 31.18 -11.53 1.98
C TRP A 259 30.73 -12.48 3.07
N CYS A 260 31.41 -12.45 4.22
CA CYS A 260 31.01 -13.02 5.50
C CYS A 260 31.00 -11.97 6.62
N LEU A 261 31.37 -10.73 6.27
CA LEU A 261 31.38 -9.57 7.15
C LEU A 261 30.43 -8.54 6.58
N TYR A 262 29.32 -8.26 7.28
CA TYR A 262 28.23 -7.41 6.81
C TYR A 262 28.12 -6.12 7.61
N PRO A 263 27.97 -4.97 6.94
CA PRO A 263 27.75 -3.70 7.62
C PRO A 263 26.33 -3.65 8.22
N LEU A 264 26.16 -2.83 9.27
CA LEU A 264 24.85 -2.57 9.86
C LEU A 264 24.24 -1.32 9.23
N TYR A 265 22.90 -1.21 9.37
CA TYR A 265 22.09 -0.14 8.79
C TYR A 265 22.63 1.26 9.05
N ASP A 266 22.90 1.63 10.31
CA ASP A 266 23.30 2.99 10.68
C ASP A 266 24.60 3.46 10.03
N TYR A 267 25.52 2.53 9.77
CA TYR A 267 26.76 2.78 9.06
C TYR A 267 26.56 2.87 7.55
N THR A 268 25.79 1.94 7.00
CA THR A 268 25.61 1.83 5.55
C THR A 268 24.77 2.96 5.00
N HIS A 269 23.67 3.28 5.69
CA HIS A 269 22.63 4.19 5.24
C HIS A 269 23.16 5.62 4.99
N CYS A 270 23.86 6.19 5.96
CA CYS A 270 24.40 7.55 5.87
C CYS A 270 25.49 7.67 4.79
N ILE A 271 26.35 6.66 4.66
CA ILE A 271 27.42 6.62 3.66
C ILE A 271 26.83 6.46 2.26
N SER A 272 25.86 5.57 2.08
CA SER A 272 25.16 5.40 0.80
C SER A 272 24.47 6.69 0.36
N ASP A 273 23.80 7.41 1.27
CA ASP A 273 23.20 8.72 0.97
C ASP A 273 24.24 9.71 0.46
N ALA A 274 25.43 9.74 1.07
CA ALA A 274 26.52 10.63 0.66
C ALA A 274 27.12 10.24 -0.70
N LEU A 275 27.33 8.94 -0.95
CA LEU A 275 27.85 8.42 -2.22
C LEU A 275 26.89 8.68 -3.39
N GLU A 276 25.59 8.54 -3.15
CA GLU A 276 24.52 8.80 -4.12
C GLU A 276 24.20 10.30 -4.27
N ARG A 277 24.85 11.18 -3.50
CA ARG A 277 24.60 12.62 -3.52
C ARG A 277 23.18 13.01 -3.16
N VAL A 278 22.52 12.24 -2.29
CA VAL A 278 21.26 12.60 -1.67
C VAL A 278 21.42 13.94 -0.95
N THR A 279 20.43 14.79 -1.03
CA THR A 279 20.43 16.10 -0.35
C THR A 279 19.55 16.07 0.89
N HIS A 280 18.34 15.53 0.77
CA HIS A 280 17.35 15.45 1.82
C HIS A 280 17.04 13.99 2.09
N SER A 281 17.63 13.47 3.16
CA SER A 281 17.46 12.09 3.64
C SER A 281 16.20 12.02 4.51
N ILE A 282 15.03 11.76 3.90
CA ILE A 282 13.73 11.81 4.57
C ILE A 282 13.34 10.41 5.05
N CYS A 283 13.06 10.25 6.36
CA CYS A 283 12.70 8.99 7.00
C CYS A 283 11.62 9.18 8.07
N THR A 284 11.23 8.11 8.75
CA THR A 284 10.25 8.17 9.83
C THR A 284 10.88 8.56 11.17
N LEU A 285 10.05 9.00 12.14
CA LEU A 285 10.50 9.44 13.47
C LEU A 285 11.27 8.38 14.25
N GLU A 286 11.13 7.12 13.91
CA GLU A 286 11.88 6.00 14.50
C GLU A 286 13.40 6.21 14.41
N PHE A 287 13.86 6.95 13.41
CA PHE A 287 15.28 7.23 13.17
C PHE A 287 15.76 8.56 13.74
N GLN A 288 14.93 9.28 14.50
CA GLN A 288 15.31 10.58 15.08
C GLN A 288 16.52 10.45 16.00
N ASP A 289 16.53 9.43 16.85
CA ASP A 289 17.64 9.19 17.78
C ASP A 289 18.90 8.61 17.09
N HIS A 290 18.76 8.12 15.85
CA HIS A 290 19.88 7.66 15.01
C HIS A 290 20.58 8.82 14.27
N ARG A 291 19.92 9.97 14.08
CA ARG A 291 20.48 11.10 13.33
C ARG A 291 21.82 11.61 13.87
N PRO A 292 22.11 11.71 15.18
CA PRO A 292 23.43 12.10 15.65
C PRO A 292 24.54 11.15 15.20
N LEU A 293 24.25 9.86 15.09
CA LEU A 293 25.20 8.86 14.56
C LEU A 293 25.38 9.03 13.04
N TYR A 294 24.26 9.22 12.30
CA TYR A 294 24.29 9.55 10.88
C TYR A 294 25.21 10.72 10.59
N ASP A 295 25.01 11.85 11.28
CA ASP A 295 25.80 13.07 11.11
C ASP A 295 27.28 12.82 11.48
N TRP A 296 27.55 12.13 12.60
CA TRP A 296 28.90 11.84 13.07
C TRP A 296 29.72 11.04 12.04
N VAL A 297 29.13 9.98 11.48
CA VAL A 297 29.83 9.09 10.54
C VAL A 297 30.22 9.84 9.26
N ILE A 298 29.28 10.53 8.63
CA ILE A 298 29.59 11.23 7.36
C ILE A 298 30.47 12.46 7.57
N GLU A 299 30.36 13.13 8.73
CA GLU A 299 31.21 14.26 9.06
C GLU A 299 32.67 13.83 9.25
N LYS A 300 32.92 12.73 9.98
CA LYS A 300 34.24 12.16 10.13
C LYS A 300 34.87 11.76 8.80
N LEU A 301 34.12 11.12 7.93
CA LEU A 301 34.58 10.77 6.58
C LEU A 301 34.87 12.01 5.73
N ALA A 302 34.10 13.09 5.86
CA ALA A 302 34.34 14.33 5.15
C ALA A 302 35.55 15.09 5.70
N GLU A 303 35.73 15.13 7.03
CA GLU A 303 36.96 15.66 7.68
C GLU A 303 38.21 14.94 7.19
N GLY A 304 38.13 13.60 7.02
CA GLY A 304 39.19 12.76 6.47
C GLY A 304 39.35 12.84 4.94
N GLY A 305 38.60 13.70 4.26
CA GLY A 305 38.65 13.87 2.80
C GLY A 305 38.10 12.66 2.01
N ARG A 306 37.34 11.77 2.66
CA ARG A 306 36.75 10.58 2.05
C ARG A 306 35.39 10.85 1.40
N LEU A 307 34.64 11.83 1.89
CA LEU A 307 33.37 12.27 1.32
C LEU A 307 33.44 13.74 0.93
N PRO A 308 32.89 14.11 -0.23
CA PRO A 308 32.83 15.51 -0.65
C PRO A 308 31.65 16.24 -0.02
N ARG A 309 31.79 17.53 0.22
CA ARG A 309 30.70 18.41 0.65
C ARG A 309 29.91 18.98 -0.54
N PRO A 310 28.66 19.41 -0.39
CA PRO A 310 27.87 19.36 0.85
C PRO A 310 27.38 17.93 1.18
N LEU A 311 27.27 17.65 2.49
CA LEU A 311 26.80 16.37 3.00
C LEU A 311 25.25 16.30 3.00
N PRO A 312 24.66 15.12 2.86
CA PRO A 312 23.23 14.93 3.02
C PRO A 312 22.77 15.26 4.45
N ARG A 313 21.50 15.63 4.62
CA ARG A 313 20.89 15.86 5.93
C ARG A 313 19.67 14.99 6.11
N GLN A 314 19.55 14.39 7.31
CA GLN A 314 18.42 13.56 7.68
C GLN A 314 17.28 14.41 8.27
N TYR A 315 16.05 14.12 7.85
CA TYR A 315 14.82 14.75 8.31
C TYR A 315 13.75 13.69 8.58
N GLU A 316 13.08 13.79 9.72
CA GLU A 316 12.12 12.78 10.15
C GLU A 316 10.68 13.31 10.11
N PHE A 317 9.75 12.41 9.79
CA PHE A 317 8.31 12.68 9.81
C PHE A 317 7.55 11.53 10.49
N ALA A 318 6.36 11.82 11.01
CA ALA A 318 5.51 10.84 11.68
C ALA A 318 5.05 9.75 10.71
N ARG A 319 5.23 8.50 11.10
CA ARG A 319 4.74 7.34 10.34
C ARG A 319 3.21 7.36 10.21
N LEU A 320 2.68 6.54 9.32
CA LEU A 320 1.24 6.32 9.19
C LEU A 320 0.78 5.27 10.21
N ASN A 321 -0.08 5.66 11.13
CA ASN A 321 -0.83 4.75 11.98
C ASN A 321 -2.29 4.79 11.54
N LEU A 322 -2.88 3.63 11.20
CA LEU A 322 -4.26 3.50 10.73
C LEU A 322 -5.05 2.63 11.70
N THR A 323 -6.30 3.04 11.99
CA THR A 323 -7.24 2.19 12.72
C THR A 323 -7.71 1.01 11.86
N TYR A 324 -8.21 -0.06 12.49
CA TYR A 324 -8.74 -1.27 11.83
C TYR A 324 -7.75 -2.05 10.97
N VAL A 325 -6.46 -1.81 11.09
CA VAL A 325 -5.40 -2.55 10.38
C VAL A 325 -4.24 -2.87 11.32
N VAL A 326 -3.47 -3.89 10.98
CA VAL A 326 -2.15 -4.17 11.54
C VAL A 326 -1.11 -3.95 10.45
N LEU A 327 -0.01 -3.24 10.75
CA LEU A 327 1.07 -2.96 9.82
C LEU A 327 2.37 -3.70 10.20
N SER A 328 2.38 -4.39 11.35
CA SER A 328 3.51 -5.21 11.77
C SER A 328 3.72 -6.40 10.82
N LYS A 329 4.93 -6.54 10.27
CA LYS A 329 5.30 -7.63 9.35
C LYS A 329 5.00 -9.00 9.95
N ARG A 330 5.34 -9.23 11.23
CA ARG A 330 5.08 -10.50 11.94
C ARG A 330 3.59 -10.84 11.96
N LYS A 331 2.73 -9.86 12.30
CA LYS A 331 1.28 -10.06 12.34
C LYS A 331 0.71 -10.29 10.93
N LEU A 332 1.22 -9.59 9.91
CA LEU A 332 0.82 -9.81 8.52
C LEU A 332 1.23 -11.20 8.00
N LEU A 333 2.44 -11.64 8.32
CA LEU A 333 2.93 -12.98 7.97
C LEU A 333 2.04 -14.06 8.62
N GLN A 334 1.71 -13.89 9.89
CA GLN A 334 0.83 -14.80 10.62
C GLN A 334 -0.56 -14.93 9.97
N LEU A 335 -1.17 -13.82 9.52
CA LEU A 335 -2.45 -13.86 8.79
C LEU A 335 -2.39 -14.71 7.52
N VAL A 336 -1.26 -14.69 6.82
CA VAL A 336 -1.05 -15.48 5.60
C VAL A 336 -0.76 -16.94 5.93
N GLU A 337 0.14 -17.22 6.88
CA GLU A 337 0.56 -18.58 7.24
C GLU A 337 -0.56 -19.37 7.90
N ASP A 338 -1.35 -18.75 8.77
CA ASP A 338 -2.50 -19.37 9.44
C ASP A 338 -3.76 -19.43 8.53
N GLY A 339 -3.70 -18.89 7.29
CA GLY A 339 -4.78 -18.98 6.31
C GLY A 339 -6.01 -18.10 6.61
N HIS A 340 -5.86 -17.03 7.39
CA HIS A 340 -6.93 -16.05 7.64
C HIS A 340 -7.21 -15.17 6.42
N VAL A 341 -6.24 -15.05 5.51
CA VAL A 341 -6.33 -14.38 4.23
C VAL A 341 -5.79 -15.28 3.11
N ASP A 342 -6.17 -15.00 1.86
CA ASP A 342 -5.81 -15.86 0.71
C ASP A 342 -4.32 -15.72 0.30
N GLY A 343 -3.63 -14.69 0.76
CA GLY A 343 -2.22 -14.40 0.47
C GLY A 343 -1.88 -12.92 0.71
N TRP A 344 -0.69 -12.52 0.30
CA TRP A 344 -0.22 -11.14 0.46
C TRP A 344 -0.99 -10.13 -0.40
N ASP A 345 -1.59 -10.59 -1.50
CA ASP A 345 -2.42 -9.82 -2.42
C ASP A 345 -3.93 -9.90 -2.11
N ASP A 346 -4.32 -10.50 -0.98
CA ASP A 346 -5.71 -10.50 -0.54
C ASP A 346 -6.22 -9.06 -0.41
N PRO A 347 -7.37 -8.71 -1.02
CA PRO A 347 -7.94 -7.37 -0.96
C PRO A 347 -8.23 -6.81 0.45
N ARG A 348 -8.18 -7.65 1.49
CA ARG A 348 -8.33 -7.24 2.89
C ARG A 348 -7.01 -6.89 3.56
N MET A 349 -5.87 -7.30 2.96
CA MET A 349 -4.54 -7.02 3.48
C MET A 349 -4.16 -5.56 3.24
N PRO A 350 -3.52 -4.89 4.22
CA PRO A 350 -3.05 -3.51 4.07
C PRO A 350 -1.73 -3.41 3.30
N THR A 351 -1.46 -4.36 2.41
CA THR A 351 -0.33 -4.33 1.46
C THR A 351 -0.69 -3.55 0.21
N LEU A 352 0.30 -3.00 -0.50
CA LEU A 352 0.03 -2.29 -1.76
C LEU A 352 -0.46 -3.22 -2.87
N VAL A 353 0.00 -4.47 -2.89
CA VAL A 353 -0.50 -5.48 -3.84
C VAL A 353 -1.95 -5.87 -3.52
N GLY A 354 -2.32 -5.98 -2.25
CA GLY A 354 -3.70 -6.21 -1.81
C GLY A 354 -4.60 -5.00 -2.10
N ALA A 355 -4.10 -3.78 -1.84
CA ALA A 355 -4.80 -2.53 -2.17
C ALA A 355 -5.12 -2.42 -3.66
N ARG A 356 -4.15 -2.69 -4.53
CA ARG A 356 -4.31 -2.70 -5.98
C ARG A 356 -5.38 -3.69 -6.42
N ARG A 357 -5.32 -4.92 -5.90
CA ARG A 357 -6.31 -5.96 -6.18
C ARG A 357 -7.70 -5.63 -5.63
N ARG A 358 -7.78 -4.87 -4.52
CA ARG A 358 -9.05 -4.34 -4.00
C ARG A 358 -9.62 -3.23 -4.88
N GLY A 359 -8.83 -2.61 -5.74
CA GLY A 359 -9.22 -1.49 -6.59
C GLY A 359 -8.97 -0.12 -5.97
N PHE A 360 -8.12 -0.03 -4.96
CA PHE A 360 -7.58 1.27 -4.54
C PHE A 360 -6.70 1.82 -5.66
N THR A 361 -6.77 3.13 -5.87
CA THR A 361 -6.10 3.76 -6.99
C THR A 361 -4.82 4.49 -6.56
N PRO A 362 -3.82 4.59 -7.45
CA PRO A 362 -2.63 5.42 -7.20
C PRO A 362 -2.98 6.89 -6.90
N ALA A 363 -3.93 7.44 -7.63
CA ALA A 363 -4.41 8.81 -7.41
C ALA A 363 -5.05 8.98 -6.03
N GLY A 364 -5.83 7.99 -5.59
CA GLY A 364 -6.41 7.95 -4.26
C GLY A 364 -5.35 7.93 -3.16
N PHE A 365 -4.26 7.15 -3.30
CA PHE A 365 -3.16 7.16 -2.32
C PHE A 365 -2.41 8.49 -2.30
N ARG A 366 -2.19 9.14 -3.46
CA ARG A 366 -1.58 10.47 -3.49
C ARG A 366 -2.46 11.50 -2.79
N LEU A 367 -3.75 11.52 -3.12
CA LEU A 367 -4.73 12.40 -2.48
C LEU A 367 -4.84 12.14 -0.96
N PHE A 368 -4.78 10.87 -0.54
CA PHE A 368 -4.76 10.51 0.88
C PHE A 368 -3.53 11.06 1.59
N ALA A 369 -2.32 10.89 1.01
CA ALA A 369 -1.09 11.40 1.58
C ALA A 369 -1.11 12.94 1.73
N GLU A 370 -1.68 13.65 0.76
CA GLU A 370 -1.89 15.10 0.83
C GLU A 370 -2.88 15.49 1.93
N ARG A 371 -4.00 14.77 2.04
CA ARG A 371 -5.09 15.03 3.00
C ARG A 371 -4.63 14.85 4.45
N ILE A 372 -3.87 13.80 4.74
CA ILE A 372 -3.34 13.56 6.09
C ILE A 372 -2.13 14.44 6.41
N GLY A 373 -1.46 14.97 5.38
CA GLY A 373 -0.32 15.85 5.53
C GLY A 373 0.93 15.20 6.11
N VAL A 374 1.91 16.05 6.47
CA VAL A 374 3.21 15.66 7.01
C VAL A 374 3.48 16.44 8.29
N SER A 375 3.67 15.74 9.39
CA SER A 375 3.96 16.32 10.71
C SER A 375 5.07 15.55 11.42
N LYS A 376 5.55 16.08 12.55
CA LYS A 376 6.46 15.40 13.49
C LYS A 376 5.71 14.80 14.70
N SER A 377 4.40 14.87 14.73
CA SER A 377 3.58 14.30 15.79
C SER A 377 2.93 13.01 15.32
N ASP A 378 3.14 11.92 16.03
CA ASP A 378 2.44 10.67 15.78
C ASP A 378 0.95 10.85 16.05
N SER A 379 0.14 10.41 15.11
CA SER A 379 -1.32 10.45 15.22
C SER A 379 -1.93 9.21 14.57
N TRP A 380 -3.08 8.82 15.10
CA TRP A 380 -3.88 7.77 14.49
C TRP A 380 -4.84 8.38 13.47
N ILE A 381 -4.82 7.86 12.26
CA ILE A 381 -5.75 8.22 11.19
C ILE A 381 -6.83 7.13 11.13
N ASP A 382 -8.09 7.52 11.13
CA ASP A 382 -9.16 6.55 10.98
C ASP A 382 -9.18 5.98 9.55
N MET A 383 -9.42 4.68 9.41
CA MET A 383 -9.47 3.99 8.11
C MET A 383 -10.53 4.61 7.18
N SER A 384 -11.59 5.21 7.73
CA SER A 384 -12.61 5.89 6.95
C SER A 384 -12.05 7.05 6.11
N VAL A 385 -10.97 7.73 6.56
CA VAL A 385 -10.33 8.81 5.80
C VAL A 385 -9.73 8.29 4.50
N LEU A 386 -9.07 7.12 4.54
CA LEU A 386 -8.56 6.46 3.33
C LEU A 386 -9.70 6.01 2.43
N GLU A 387 -10.72 5.35 2.99
CA GLU A 387 -11.90 4.89 2.23
C GLU A 387 -12.67 6.05 1.61
N GLU A 388 -12.79 7.18 2.30
CA GLU A 388 -13.45 8.39 1.81
C GLU A 388 -12.66 9.03 0.66
N THR A 389 -11.33 9.09 0.81
CA THR A 389 -10.44 9.59 -0.24
C THR A 389 -10.55 8.73 -1.52
N MET A 390 -10.61 7.42 -1.39
CA MET A 390 -10.84 6.51 -2.53
C MET A 390 -12.22 6.73 -3.15
N ARG A 391 -13.27 6.97 -2.32
CA ARG A 391 -14.61 7.30 -2.83
C ARG A 391 -14.61 8.59 -3.66
N ASP A 392 -13.96 9.63 -3.16
CA ASP A 392 -13.90 10.93 -3.84
C ASP A 392 -13.23 10.79 -5.22
N GLU A 393 -12.10 10.14 -5.27
CA GLU A 393 -11.36 9.90 -6.51
C GLU A 393 -12.16 9.03 -7.49
N LEU A 394 -12.66 7.89 -7.04
CA LEU A 394 -13.46 6.98 -7.87
C LEU A 394 -14.78 7.61 -8.31
N ASN A 395 -15.39 8.48 -7.49
CA ASN A 395 -16.59 9.21 -7.90
C ASN A 395 -16.34 10.14 -9.08
N ALA A 396 -15.17 10.74 -9.13
CA ALA A 396 -14.79 11.64 -10.21
C ALA A 396 -14.42 10.92 -11.50
N THR A 397 -13.87 9.72 -11.42
CA THR A 397 -13.21 9.06 -12.57
C THR A 397 -13.97 7.87 -13.15
N THR A 398 -14.78 7.16 -12.35
CA THR A 398 -15.36 5.89 -12.79
C THR A 398 -16.67 6.05 -13.56
N VAL A 399 -16.85 5.20 -14.56
CA VAL A 399 -18.14 5.07 -15.25
C VAL A 399 -19.18 4.34 -14.39
N ARG A 400 -20.47 4.71 -14.59
CA ARG A 400 -21.61 4.12 -13.89
C ARG A 400 -22.12 2.90 -14.62
N ARG A 401 -22.45 1.84 -13.88
CA ARG A 401 -23.04 0.60 -14.39
C ARG A 401 -24.12 0.12 -13.45
N MET A 402 -25.13 -0.54 -13.99
CA MET A 402 -26.13 -1.23 -13.17
C MET A 402 -25.70 -2.68 -12.92
N ALA A 403 -25.85 -3.12 -11.69
CA ALA A 403 -25.69 -4.49 -11.25
C ALA A 403 -26.77 -4.83 -10.24
N VAL A 404 -27.26 -6.05 -10.24
CA VAL A 404 -28.23 -6.58 -9.27
C VAL A 404 -27.51 -7.67 -8.46
N LEU A 405 -27.30 -7.40 -7.18
CA LEU A 405 -26.48 -8.22 -6.29
C LEU A 405 -27.27 -9.28 -5.54
N ASP A 406 -28.54 -9.01 -5.21
CA ASP A 406 -29.47 -9.95 -4.59
C ASP A 406 -30.77 -10.00 -5.43
N PRO A 407 -30.76 -10.76 -6.54
CA PRO A 407 -31.78 -10.69 -7.55
C PRO A 407 -33.11 -11.36 -7.13
N ILE A 408 -34.23 -10.66 -7.42
CA ILE A 408 -35.55 -11.25 -7.56
C ILE A 408 -36.11 -10.92 -8.94
N ARG A 409 -37.02 -11.77 -9.44
CA ARG A 409 -37.64 -11.59 -10.75
C ARG A 409 -38.74 -10.55 -10.68
N LEU A 410 -38.84 -9.70 -11.70
CA LEU A 410 -39.95 -8.79 -11.94
C LEU A 410 -40.48 -9.06 -13.34
N VAL A 411 -41.81 -9.22 -13.48
CA VAL A 411 -42.48 -9.44 -14.78
C VAL A 411 -43.37 -8.23 -15.08
N ILE A 412 -43.19 -7.62 -16.24
CA ILE A 412 -44.05 -6.56 -16.75
C ILE A 412 -45.15 -7.18 -17.60
N GLU A 413 -46.35 -7.37 -17.01
CA GLU A 413 -47.43 -8.15 -17.58
C GLU A 413 -47.96 -7.63 -18.91
N ASN A 414 -47.97 -6.32 -19.10
CA ASN A 414 -48.43 -5.66 -20.33
C ASN A 414 -47.31 -5.29 -21.31
N TYR A 415 -46.06 -5.77 -21.10
CA TYR A 415 -44.99 -5.64 -22.08
C TYR A 415 -45.06 -6.77 -23.11
N PRO A 416 -44.89 -6.50 -24.41
CA PRO A 416 -44.98 -7.52 -25.47
C PRO A 416 -44.02 -8.67 -25.23
N ASP A 417 -44.51 -9.90 -25.45
CA ASP A 417 -43.70 -11.08 -25.24
C ASP A 417 -42.65 -11.27 -26.32
N GLY A 418 -41.43 -11.62 -25.94
CA GLY A 418 -40.31 -11.81 -26.85
C GLY A 418 -39.69 -10.51 -27.41
N GLU A 419 -40.23 -9.33 -27.11
CA GLU A 419 -39.68 -8.04 -27.53
C GLU A 419 -38.68 -7.48 -26.54
N SER A 420 -37.77 -6.68 -27.06
CA SER A 420 -36.87 -5.86 -26.25
C SER A 420 -36.61 -4.51 -26.93
N GLU A 421 -36.39 -3.48 -26.11
CA GLU A 421 -36.04 -2.15 -26.59
C GLU A 421 -34.82 -1.61 -25.85
N GLU A 422 -34.10 -0.66 -26.46
CA GLU A 422 -32.96 -0.01 -25.82
C GLU A 422 -33.42 1.24 -25.05
N THR A 423 -33.03 1.32 -23.79
CA THR A 423 -33.00 2.56 -23.01
C THR A 423 -31.57 3.07 -22.91
N PHE A 424 -31.37 4.33 -22.62
CA PHE A 424 -30.03 4.94 -22.63
C PHE A 424 -29.72 5.62 -21.30
N ALA A 425 -28.56 5.30 -20.75
CA ALA A 425 -28.03 5.94 -19.55
C ALA A 425 -26.69 6.63 -19.81
N PRO A 426 -26.41 7.78 -19.16
CA PRO A 426 -25.10 8.40 -19.23
C PRO A 426 -24.05 7.49 -18.56
N ASN A 427 -22.86 7.43 -19.14
CA ASN A 427 -21.75 6.71 -18.52
C ASN A 427 -21.23 7.41 -17.26
N HIS A 428 -21.35 8.74 -17.19
CA HIS A 428 -21.02 9.52 -16.01
C HIS A 428 -21.97 10.73 -15.89
N PRO A 429 -22.47 11.07 -14.70
CA PRO A 429 -23.45 12.14 -14.54
C PRO A 429 -22.89 13.55 -14.75
N GLN A 430 -21.59 13.75 -14.51
CA GLN A 430 -20.90 15.05 -14.60
C GLN A 430 -19.92 15.14 -15.77
N GLN A 431 -19.72 14.06 -16.54
CA GLN A 431 -18.80 14.01 -17.68
C GLN A 431 -19.55 13.51 -18.93
N PRO A 432 -20.27 14.42 -19.63
CA PRO A 432 -21.03 14.05 -20.83
C PRO A 432 -20.18 13.46 -21.95
N ASP A 433 -18.90 13.84 -22.02
CA ASP A 433 -17.94 13.38 -23.03
C ASP A 433 -17.66 11.87 -22.94
N LEU A 434 -17.92 11.24 -21.79
CA LEU A 434 -17.87 9.78 -21.65
C LEU A 434 -19.04 9.08 -22.35
N GLY A 435 -20.00 9.83 -22.91
CA GLY A 435 -21.08 9.33 -23.72
C GLY A 435 -22.16 8.60 -22.91
N ARG A 436 -22.95 7.83 -23.65
CA ARG A 436 -24.10 7.06 -23.12
C ARG A 436 -23.96 5.60 -23.51
N ARG A 437 -24.62 4.73 -22.77
CA ARG A 437 -24.73 3.29 -23.05
C ARG A 437 -26.17 2.87 -23.23
N ALA A 438 -26.38 1.85 -24.05
CA ALA A 438 -27.67 1.19 -24.18
C ALA A 438 -27.86 0.18 -23.04
N ILE A 439 -29.08 0.18 -22.52
CA ILE A 439 -29.53 -0.80 -21.52
C ILE A 439 -30.80 -1.45 -22.09
N PRO A 440 -30.74 -2.73 -22.49
CA PRO A 440 -31.89 -3.41 -23.06
C PRO A 440 -32.95 -3.63 -21.97
N LEU A 441 -34.22 -3.32 -22.30
CA LEU A 441 -35.40 -3.57 -21.48
C LEU A 441 -36.22 -4.66 -22.14
N SER A 442 -36.69 -5.62 -21.36
CA SER A 442 -37.55 -6.69 -21.80
C SER A 442 -38.68 -6.89 -20.80
N ARG A 443 -39.58 -7.83 -21.10
CA ARG A 443 -40.71 -8.19 -20.21
C ARG A 443 -40.28 -8.65 -18.83
N GLU A 444 -39.18 -9.41 -18.74
CA GLU A 444 -38.68 -9.96 -17.50
C GLU A 444 -37.42 -9.26 -17.06
N LEU A 445 -37.37 -8.82 -15.80
CA LEU A 445 -36.27 -8.05 -15.22
C LEU A 445 -35.76 -8.69 -13.94
N TRP A 446 -34.47 -8.51 -13.66
CA TRP A 446 -33.89 -8.65 -12.34
C TRP A 446 -33.94 -7.31 -11.62
N ILE A 447 -34.40 -7.31 -10.35
CA ILE A 447 -34.34 -6.17 -9.43
C ILE A 447 -33.71 -6.62 -8.12
N GLU A 448 -33.27 -5.68 -7.31
CA GLU A 448 -32.81 -6.00 -5.95
C GLU A 448 -33.98 -6.48 -5.08
N ARG A 449 -33.73 -7.52 -4.29
CA ARG A 449 -34.72 -8.01 -3.32
C ARG A 449 -35.17 -6.91 -2.36
N GLU A 450 -34.24 -6.04 -1.92
CA GLU A 450 -34.56 -4.90 -1.06
C GLU A 450 -35.43 -3.82 -1.71
N ASP A 451 -35.62 -3.86 -3.03
CA ASP A 451 -36.46 -2.91 -3.76
C ASP A 451 -37.95 -3.31 -3.76
N PHE A 452 -38.27 -4.46 -3.20
CA PHE A 452 -39.68 -4.88 -2.97
C PHE A 452 -39.92 -5.20 -1.50
N ALA A 453 -41.04 -4.73 -0.96
CA ALA A 453 -41.54 -5.11 0.36
C ALA A 453 -43.05 -5.34 0.33
N GLU A 454 -43.51 -6.53 0.77
CA GLU A 454 -44.92 -6.83 0.95
C GLU A 454 -45.55 -5.93 2.04
N THR A 455 -44.86 -5.84 3.17
CA THR A 455 -45.21 -4.96 4.30
C THR A 455 -44.07 -3.95 4.53
N PRO A 456 -44.20 -2.76 3.95
CA PRO A 456 -43.07 -1.80 3.98
C PRO A 456 -42.91 -1.16 5.36
N PRO A 457 -41.67 -0.93 5.82
CA PRO A 457 -41.43 -0.12 7.00
C PRO A 457 -41.72 1.37 6.73
N LYS A 458 -41.90 2.15 7.79
CA LYS A 458 -42.13 3.60 7.68
C LYS A 458 -40.97 4.26 6.90
N GLY A 459 -41.32 5.06 5.87
CA GLY A 459 -40.33 5.76 5.07
C GLY A 459 -39.77 4.95 3.89
N TYR A 460 -40.33 3.78 3.60
CA TYR A 460 -39.95 3.00 2.43
C TYR A 460 -40.61 3.58 1.15
N PHE A 461 -39.76 4.00 0.20
CA PHE A 461 -40.19 4.62 -1.06
C PHE A 461 -39.81 3.77 -2.27
N ARG A 462 -39.96 2.45 -2.17
CA ARG A 462 -39.70 1.49 -3.24
C ARG A 462 -40.97 0.72 -3.59
N LEU A 463 -40.82 -0.39 -4.29
CA LEU A 463 -41.96 -1.15 -4.79
C LEU A 463 -42.70 -1.89 -3.66
N THR A 464 -44.00 -1.70 -3.60
CA THR A 464 -44.92 -2.40 -2.70
C THR A 464 -46.22 -2.72 -3.47
N PRO A 465 -47.07 -3.63 -2.98
CA PRO A 465 -48.35 -3.92 -3.63
C PRO A 465 -49.17 -2.63 -3.94
N GLY A 466 -49.52 -2.44 -5.20
CA GLY A 466 -50.25 -1.27 -5.70
C GLY A 466 -49.45 0.03 -5.87
N ALA A 467 -48.20 0.08 -5.40
CA ALA A 467 -47.34 1.28 -5.51
C ALA A 467 -46.68 1.40 -6.88
N GLU A 468 -46.27 2.63 -7.18
CA GLU A 468 -45.55 2.96 -8.39
C GLU A 468 -44.11 3.38 -8.09
N VAL A 469 -43.19 2.93 -8.96
CA VAL A 469 -41.79 3.37 -8.95
C VAL A 469 -41.32 3.60 -10.38
N ARG A 470 -40.25 4.38 -10.56
CA ARG A 470 -39.58 4.51 -11.84
C ARG A 470 -38.44 3.48 -11.94
N LEU A 471 -38.49 2.69 -13.00
CA LEU A 471 -37.31 1.96 -13.48
C LEU A 471 -36.28 3.01 -13.95
N ARG A 472 -35.10 3.01 -13.33
CA ARG A 472 -34.04 4.01 -13.63
C ARG A 472 -33.71 4.02 -15.13
N HIS A 473 -33.80 5.19 -15.76
CA HIS A 473 -33.65 5.37 -17.21
C HIS A 473 -34.72 4.68 -18.08
N GLY A 474 -35.73 4.07 -17.47
CA GLY A 474 -36.83 3.38 -18.13
C GLY A 474 -38.20 4.03 -17.89
N TYR A 475 -39.18 3.24 -17.53
CA TYR A 475 -40.58 3.62 -17.38
C TYR A 475 -41.00 3.71 -15.92
N ILE A 476 -42.17 4.27 -15.67
CA ILE A 476 -42.89 4.10 -14.41
C ILE A 476 -43.64 2.74 -14.49
N ILE A 477 -43.47 1.96 -13.45
CA ILE A 477 -44.16 0.66 -13.27
C ILE A 477 -45.03 0.70 -12.02
N ARG A 478 -46.14 -0.10 -12.03
CA ARG A 478 -47.04 -0.28 -10.90
C ARG A 478 -47.06 -1.75 -10.52
N CYS A 479 -46.88 -2.08 -9.26
CA CYS A 479 -47.00 -3.47 -8.76
C CYS A 479 -48.46 -3.91 -8.77
N THR A 480 -48.77 -5.04 -9.46
CA THR A 480 -50.05 -5.68 -9.54
C THR A 480 -50.17 -6.89 -8.60
N GLY A 481 -49.03 -7.50 -8.22
CA GLY A 481 -48.97 -8.63 -7.35
C GLY A 481 -47.58 -9.20 -7.20
N PHE A 482 -47.47 -10.32 -6.51
CA PHE A 482 -46.20 -11.04 -6.32
C PHE A 482 -46.48 -12.52 -6.02
N ASP A 483 -45.47 -13.38 -6.27
CA ASP A 483 -45.50 -14.81 -6.00
C ASP A 483 -44.46 -15.18 -4.93
N LYS A 484 -44.74 -16.21 -4.16
CA LYS A 484 -43.88 -16.73 -3.10
C LYS A 484 -43.54 -18.19 -3.32
N ASP A 485 -42.39 -18.61 -2.79
CA ASP A 485 -42.01 -19.99 -2.65
C ASP A 485 -42.73 -20.65 -1.43
N GLU A 486 -42.50 -21.95 -1.26
CA GLU A 486 -43.05 -22.72 -0.14
C GLU A 486 -42.60 -22.23 1.24
N SER A 487 -41.43 -21.55 1.28
CA SER A 487 -40.87 -20.95 2.49
C SER A 487 -41.40 -19.54 2.78
N GLY A 488 -42.26 -19.01 1.90
CA GLY A 488 -42.85 -17.68 2.03
C GLY A 488 -41.98 -16.53 1.50
N ASN A 489 -40.86 -16.83 0.86
CA ASN A 489 -39.99 -15.80 0.26
C ASN A 489 -40.59 -15.36 -1.09
N VAL A 490 -40.53 -14.05 -1.35
CA VAL A 490 -40.93 -13.50 -2.65
C VAL A 490 -39.95 -13.94 -3.73
N THR A 491 -40.46 -14.57 -4.77
CA THR A 491 -39.71 -15.06 -5.93
C THR A 491 -39.91 -14.21 -7.17
N THR A 492 -41.14 -13.70 -7.38
CA THR A 492 -41.49 -12.90 -8.55
C THR A 492 -42.40 -11.74 -8.15
N VAL A 493 -42.11 -10.55 -8.67
CA VAL A 493 -42.98 -9.37 -8.55
C VAL A 493 -43.64 -9.11 -9.90
N ARG A 494 -44.95 -8.91 -9.94
CA ARG A 494 -45.70 -8.61 -11.15
C ARG A 494 -46.03 -7.13 -11.22
N CYS A 495 -45.84 -6.54 -12.37
CA CYS A 495 -46.07 -5.11 -12.60
C CYS A 495 -46.67 -4.83 -13.96
N THR A 496 -47.30 -3.69 -14.10
CA THR A 496 -47.59 -3.09 -15.40
C THR A 496 -46.74 -1.84 -15.59
N TYR A 497 -46.38 -1.50 -16.82
CA TYR A 497 -45.70 -0.26 -17.15
C TYR A 497 -46.62 0.71 -17.87
N ASP A 498 -46.27 2.02 -17.76
CA ASP A 498 -46.93 3.09 -18.50
C ASP A 498 -46.03 3.54 -19.67
N PRO A 499 -46.41 3.18 -20.93
CA PRO A 499 -45.59 3.52 -22.11
C PRO A 499 -45.33 5.03 -22.31
N ALA A 500 -46.23 5.90 -21.80
CA ALA A 500 -46.09 7.37 -21.94
C ALA A 500 -45.00 7.96 -21.03
N THR A 501 -44.40 7.13 -20.13
CA THR A 501 -43.45 7.61 -19.10
C THR A 501 -42.00 7.30 -19.42
N ARG A 502 -41.66 6.93 -20.65
CA ARG A 502 -40.30 6.60 -21.08
C ARG A 502 -39.32 7.73 -20.75
N SER A 503 -38.30 7.44 -19.95
CA SER A 503 -37.28 8.45 -19.60
C SER A 503 -36.60 9.02 -20.84
N GLY A 504 -36.45 10.34 -20.86
CA GLY A 504 -35.84 11.08 -21.99
C GLY A 504 -36.81 11.44 -23.13
N THR A 505 -38.12 11.13 -23.00
CA THR A 505 -39.14 11.61 -23.95
C THR A 505 -39.82 12.86 -23.41
N PRO A 506 -40.29 13.79 -24.30
CA PRO A 506 -41.00 15.00 -23.86
C PRO A 506 -42.20 14.64 -22.98
N GLY A 507 -42.30 15.29 -21.82
CA GLY A 507 -43.39 15.08 -20.86
C GLY A 507 -43.26 13.92 -19.91
N ALA A 508 -42.28 13.00 -20.10
CA ALA A 508 -42.08 11.84 -19.20
C ALA A 508 -41.75 12.24 -17.76
N ASP A 509 -41.07 13.38 -17.57
CA ASP A 509 -40.69 13.90 -16.25
C ASP A 509 -41.78 14.70 -15.55
N ALA A 510 -42.92 14.96 -16.22
CA ALA A 510 -44.06 15.67 -15.63
C ALA A 510 -44.72 14.78 -14.52
N ARG A 511 -44.70 13.47 -14.70
CA ARG A 511 -45.20 12.51 -13.71
C ARG A 511 -44.08 12.10 -12.73
N LYS A 512 -44.12 12.65 -11.53
CA LYS A 512 -43.14 12.33 -10.47
C LYS A 512 -43.62 11.20 -9.59
N VAL A 513 -42.74 10.19 -9.40
CA VAL A 513 -42.89 9.12 -8.41
C VAL A 513 -41.75 9.20 -7.42
N LYS A 514 -41.97 8.84 -6.16
CA LYS A 514 -40.94 8.95 -5.11
C LYS A 514 -39.86 7.88 -5.22
N GLY A 515 -40.20 6.69 -5.73
CA GLY A 515 -39.30 5.56 -5.84
C GLY A 515 -38.56 5.51 -7.17
N ASN A 516 -37.26 5.19 -7.12
CA ASN A 516 -36.45 4.91 -8.30
C ASN A 516 -35.59 3.67 -7.99
N ILE A 517 -35.74 2.61 -8.79
CA ILE A 517 -35.01 1.36 -8.66
C ILE A 517 -34.20 1.07 -9.91
N HIS A 518 -33.05 0.41 -9.74
CA HIS A 518 -32.27 -0.11 -10.87
C HIS A 518 -32.73 -1.53 -11.22
N TRP A 519 -32.39 -1.99 -12.39
CA TRP A 519 -32.95 -3.22 -12.96
C TRP A 519 -32.05 -3.71 -14.10
N LEU A 520 -32.17 -4.98 -14.47
CA LEU A 520 -31.54 -5.57 -15.64
C LEU A 520 -32.51 -6.52 -16.35
N SER A 521 -32.47 -6.53 -17.69
CA SER A 521 -33.24 -7.53 -18.48
C SER A 521 -32.71 -8.93 -18.20
N VAL A 522 -33.60 -9.85 -17.87
CA VAL A 522 -33.26 -11.28 -17.64
C VAL A 522 -32.59 -11.89 -18.90
N ALA A 523 -33.10 -11.52 -20.08
CA ALA A 523 -32.60 -12.08 -21.36
C ALA A 523 -31.21 -11.58 -21.74
N HIS A 524 -30.77 -10.44 -21.20
CA HIS A 524 -29.53 -9.78 -21.63
C HIS A 524 -28.49 -9.62 -20.52
N ALA A 525 -28.91 -9.77 -19.25
CA ALA A 525 -28.00 -9.64 -18.11
C ALA A 525 -26.92 -10.75 -18.13
N VAL A 526 -25.71 -10.39 -17.74
CA VAL A 526 -24.58 -11.30 -17.69
C VAL A 526 -24.33 -11.72 -16.24
N PRO A 527 -24.20 -13.02 -15.96
CA PRO A 527 -23.86 -13.48 -14.62
C PRO A 527 -22.40 -13.11 -14.28
N ALA A 528 -22.16 -12.68 -13.05
CA ALA A 528 -20.85 -12.34 -12.56
C ALA A 528 -20.65 -12.77 -11.09
N GLU A 529 -19.43 -13.14 -10.75
CA GLU A 529 -19.03 -13.29 -9.36
C GLU A 529 -18.72 -11.90 -8.78
N VAL A 530 -19.33 -11.57 -7.67
CA VAL A 530 -19.06 -10.32 -6.95
C VAL A 530 -18.55 -10.62 -5.56
N ARG A 531 -17.39 -10.06 -5.23
CA ARG A 531 -16.73 -10.21 -3.94
C ARG A 531 -16.91 -8.95 -3.13
N LEU A 532 -17.68 -9.04 -2.08
CA LEU A 532 -17.97 -7.95 -1.17
C LEU A 532 -16.94 -7.96 -0.04
N TYR A 533 -15.90 -7.18 -0.20
CA TYR A 533 -14.87 -6.99 0.83
C TYR A 533 -15.28 -5.92 1.83
N ASP A 534 -14.93 -6.12 3.09
CA ASP A 534 -15.05 -5.17 4.19
C ASP A 534 -13.71 -5.07 4.95
N ARG A 535 -13.65 -4.33 6.05
CA ARG A 535 -12.46 -4.25 6.91
C ARG A 535 -12.14 -5.62 7.49
N LEU A 536 -10.86 -5.97 7.52
CA LEU A 536 -10.39 -7.27 8.05
C LEU A 536 -10.61 -7.39 9.56
N PHE A 537 -10.51 -6.27 10.28
CA PHE A 537 -10.72 -6.21 11.73
C PHE A 537 -11.99 -5.43 12.07
N ARG A 538 -12.66 -5.85 13.16
CA ARG A 538 -13.90 -5.22 13.66
C ARG A 538 -13.70 -4.12 14.68
N VAL A 539 -12.45 -3.97 15.20
CA VAL A 539 -12.09 -2.97 16.22
C VAL A 539 -11.03 -2.00 15.70
N PRO A 540 -11.02 -0.75 16.19
CA PRO A 540 -10.05 0.25 15.73
C PRO A 540 -8.59 -0.13 16.00
N PHE A 541 -8.32 -0.81 17.12
CA PHE A 541 -6.97 -1.16 17.58
C PHE A 541 -6.85 -2.67 17.80
N PRO A 542 -6.57 -3.47 16.74
CA PRO A 542 -6.50 -4.92 16.86
C PRO A 542 -5.37 -5.36 17.80
N GLY A 543 -5.72 -6.18 18.81
CA GLY A 543 -4.80 -6.68 19.82
C GLY A 543 -4.50 -5.72 20.95
N ALA A 544 -5.11 -4.53 20.98
CA ALA A 544 -4.98 -3.62 22.11
C ALA A 544 -5.76 -4.13 23.34
N ARG A 545 -5.26 -3.84 24.54
CA ARG A 545 -5.97 -4.13 25.78
C ARG A 545 -7.26 -3.32 25.83
N ILE A 546 -8.36 -3.97 26.20
CA ILE A 546 -9.55 -3.27 26.67
C ILE A 546 -9.31 -3.06 28.18
N SER A 547 -8.84 -1.87 28.57
CA SER A 547 -8.94 -1.45 29.95
C SER A 547 -10.44 -1.33 30.26
N GLY A 548 -10.92 -2.14 31.20
CA GLY A 548 -12.29 -1.97 31.69
C GLY A 548 -12.45 -0.53 32.16
N ASP A 549 -13.46 0.16 31.65
CA ASP A 549 -14.04 1.40 32.12
C ASP A 549 -13.39 2.76 31.76
N GLU A 550 -12.47 2.85 30.81
CA GLU A 550 -12.13 4.17 30.27
C GLU A 550 -12.17 4.18 28.74
N THR A 551 -13.20 4.81 28.17
CA THR A 551 -13.12 5.37 26.81
C THR A 551 -11.93 6.34 26.80
N PRO A 552 -10.95 6.24 25.87
CA PRO A 552 -9.90 7.24 25.76
C PRO A 552 -10.55 8.60 25.53
N ALA A 553 -10.30 9.56 26.41
CA ALA A 553 -10.72 10.93 26.19
C ALA A 553 -10.12 11.41 24.85
N GLU A 554 -10.94 12.07 24.03
CA GLU A 554 -10.47 12.77 22.83
C GLU A 554 -9.28 13.65 23.19
N GLY A 555 -8.05 13.28 22.73
CA GLY A 555 -6.84 14.04 23.01
C GLY A 555 -5.83 13.40 23.98
N ALA A 556 -6.05 12.20 24.51
CA ALA A 556 -5.05 11.51 25.31
C ALA A 556 -3.96 10.88 24.43
N GLU A 557 -2.72 11.33 24.58
CA GLU A 557 -1.55 10.70 23.96
C GLU A 557 -1.39 9.27 24.49
N PRO A 558 -1.27 8.25 23.61
CA PRO A 558 -0.90 6.90 24.06
C PRO A 558 0.53 6.95 24.60
N ALA A 559 0.73 6.37 25.78
CA ALA A 559 2.05 6.25 26.38
C ALA A 559 3.04 5.63 25.35
N PRO A 560 4.26 6.16 25.25
CA PRO A 560 5.24 5.70 24.25
C PRO A 560 5.68 4.28 24.57
N THR A 561 5.24 3.32 23.77
CA THR A 561 5.84 1.98 23.73
C THR A 561 7.18 2.09 22.98
N HIS A 562 8.22 2.54 23.68
CA HIS A 562 9.59 2.44 23.18
C HIS A 562 10.07 0.99 23.33
N ALA A 563 9.71 0.12 22.39
CA ALA A 563 10.49 -1.07 22.15
C ALA A 563 11.60 -0.66 21.18
N ILE A 564 12.81 -0.45 21.69
CA ILE A 564 14.03 -0.34 20.88
C ILE A 564 14.25 -1.72 20.27
N VAL A 565 13.80 -1.93 19.05
CA VAL A 565 14.18 -3.09 18.25
C VAL A 565 15.59 -2.82 17.74
N LEU A 566 16.58 -3.35 18.45
CA LEU A 566 17.90 -3.57 17.86
C LEU A 566 17.70 -4.58 16.72
N ALA A 567 18.21 -4.22 15.54
CA ALA A 567 18.17 -5.09 14.39
C ALA A 567 18.70 -6.49 14.76
N GLY A 568 17.79 -7.45 14.89
CA GLY A 568 18.14 -8.86 14.91
C GLY A 568 17.93 -9.67 16.18
N GLU A 569 17.37 -9.15 17.30
CA GLU A 569 17.04 -10.04 18.44
C GLU A 569 15.73 -9.60 19.11
N GLU A 570 14.80 -10.55 19.19
CA GLU A 570 13.60 -10.45 20.01
C GLU A 570 14.02 -10.40 21.49
N VAL A 571 13.74 -9.32 22.17
CA VAL A 571 13.81 -9.26 23.62
C VAL A 571 12.50 -9.83 24.14
N ASP A 572 12.54 -10.98 24.79
CA ASP A 572 11.49 -11.48 25.66
C ASP A 572 11.27 -10.47 26.80
N ALA A 573 10.37 -9.52 26.58
CA ALA A 573 9.82 -8.73 27.65
C ALA A 573 8.74 -9.55 28.34
N ALA A 574 8.82 -9.63 29.66
CA ALA A 574 7.95 -10.36 30.55
C ALA A 574 6.49 -10.35 30.11
N GLU A 575 5.84 -11.50 30.24
CA GLU A 575 4.44 -11.85 29.97
C GLU A 575 3.43 -10.83 30.50
N ASP A 576 3.26 -9.76 29.75
CA ASP A 576 2.08 -8.92 29.76
C ASP A 576 1.22 -9.42 28.58
N ARG A 577 0.25 -10.29 28.84
CA ARG A 577 -0.59 -10.92 27.80
C ARG A 577 -1.26 -9.86 26.96
N GLU A 578 -0.62 -9.47 25.85
CA GLU A 578 -1.32 -8.79 24.76
C GLU A 578 -2.52 -9.65 24.35
N ARG A 579 -3.69 -9.02 24.22
CA ARG A 579 -4.85 -9.68 23.64
C ARG A 579 -4.49 -10.15 22.23
N ASN A 580 -4.87 -11.38 21.88
CA ASN A 580 -4.58 -11.90 20.55
C ASN A 580 -5.34 -11.08 19.49
N PHE A 581 -4.62 -10.42 18.59
CA PHE A 581 -5.22 -9.60 17.51
C PHE A 581 -6.10 -10.44 16.56
N LEU A 582 -5.91 -11.75 16.49
CA LEU A 582 -6.73 -12.66 15.69
C LEU A 582 -8.17 -12.75 16.21
N ASP A 583 -8.41 -12.51 17.52
CA ASP A 583 -9.74 -12.48 18.11
C ASP A 583 -10.58 -11.30 17.59
N ASP A 584 -9.93 -10.30 17.02
CA ASP A 584 -10.54 -9.09 16.46
C ASP A 584 -10.86 -9.19 14.97
N LEU A 585 -10.62 -10.34 14.34
CA LEU A 585 -10.95 -10.56 12.95
C LEU A 585 -12.45 -10.40 12.70
N ASN A 586 -12.79 -9.79 11.57
CA ASN A 586 -14.16 -9.65 11.09
C ASN A 586 -14.54 -10.88 10.24
N PRO A 587 -15.38 -11.79 10.75
CA PRO A 587 -15.77 -12.99 10.01
C PRO A 587 -16.57 -12.68 8.75
N ALA A 588 -17.18 -11.47 8.66
CA ALA A 588 -17.92 -11.00 7.51
C ALA A 588 -17.08 -10.15 6.55
N SER A 589 -15.75 -10.14 6.71
CA SER A 589 -14.83 -9.32 5.89
C SER A 589 -14.78 -9.68 4.42
N LYS A 590 -15.28 -10.88 4.04
CA LYS A 590 -15.37 -11.35 2.64
C LYS A 590 -16.65 -12.14 2.45
N ARG A 591 -17.48 -11.73 1.49
CA ARG A 591 -18.65 -12.47 1.03
C ARG A 591 -18.63 -12.57 -0.49
N ILE A 592 -18.78 -13.77 -1.03
CA ILE A 592 -18.84 -14.03 -2.47
C ILE A 592 -20.30 -14.30 -2.82
N ILE A 593 -20.80 -13.64 -3.86
CA ILE A 593 -22.15 -13.78 -4.37
C ILE A 593 -22.15 -13.93 -5.89
N THR A 594 -23.19 -14.56 -6.42
CA THR A 594 -23.51 -14.50 -7.85
C THR A 594 -24.47 -13.34 -8.07
N ALA A 595 -24.09 -12.43 -8.94
CA ALA A 595 -24.85 -11.24 -9.30
C ALA A 595 -25.17 -11.25 -10.80
N PHE A 596 -26.03 -10.36 -11.23
CA PHE A 596 -26.26 -10.04 -12.64
C PHE A 596 -25.78 -8.62 -12.92
N VAL A 597 -25.09 -8.44 -14.06
CA VAL A 597 -24.54 -7.14 -14.49
C VAL A 597 -25.04 -6.79 -15.88
N GLU A 598 -25.01 -5.48 -16.22
CA GLU A 598 -25.42 -5.02 -17.54
C GLU A 598 -24.48 -5.54 -18.64
N PRO A 599 -24.96 -5.73 -19.88
CA PRO A 599 -24.17 -6.28 -21.00
C PRO A 599 -22.89 -5.52 -21.28
N ALA A 600 -22.84 -4.20 -21.02
CA ALA A 600 -21.66 -3.38 -21.21
C ALA A 600 -20.45 -3.82 -20.35
N LEU A 601 -20.67 -4.63 -19.31
CA LEU A 601 -19.60 -5.17 -18.46
C LEU A 601 -19.01 -6.51 -19.00
N ALA A 602 -19.60 -7.10 -20.03
CA ALA A 602 -19.07 -8.33 -20.64
C ALA A 602 -17.67 -8.15 -21.25
N ASN A 603 -17.32 -6.90 -21.63
CA ASN A 603 -16.03 -6.55 -22.22
C ASN A 603 -15.07 -5.87 -21.22
N ALA A 604 -15.38 -5.92 -19.92
CA ALA A 604 -14.50 -5.40 -18.88
C ALA A 604 -13.16 -6.16 -18.89
N VAL A 605 -12.08 -5.46 -18.65
CA VAL A 605 -10.75 -6.06 -18.49
C VAL A 605 -10.29 -5.90 -17.05
N ALA A 606 -9.33 -6.75 -16.65
CA ALA A 606 -8.76 -6.68 -15.29
C ALA A 606 -8.29 -5.25 -14.96
N GLU A 607 -8.55 -4.81 -13.73
CA GLU A 607 -8.32 -3.47 -13.20
C GLU A 607 -9.25 -2.36 -13.71
N ASP A 608 -10.24 -2.65 -14.56
CA ASP A 608 -11.28 -1.67 -14.88
C ASP A 608 -12.13 -1.34 -13.65
N HIS A 609 -12.33 -0.05 -13.39
CA HIS A 609 -13.10 0.46 -12.26
C HIS A 609 -14.49 0.92 -12.67
N PHE A 610 -15.48 0.57 -11.84
CA PHE A 610 -16.89 0.89 -12.07
C PHE A 610 -17.57 1.36 -10.78
N GLN A 611 -18.52 2.28 -10.91
CA GLN A 611 -19.52 2.43 -9.87
C GLN A 611 -20.72 1.54 -10.21
N PHE A 612 -20.98 0.52 -9.40
CA PHE A 612 -22.28 -0.16 -9.43
C PHE A 612 -23.28 0.74 -8.73
N GLU A 613 -24.20 1.29 -9.52
CA GLU A 613 -25.14 2.30 -9.07
C GLU A 613 -25.91 1.82 -7.82
N ARG A 614 -25.94 2.65 -6.76
CA ARG A 614 -26.49 2.38 -5.43
C ARG A 614 -25.71 1.42 -4.53
N HIS A 615 -24.71 0.69 -5.03
CA HIS A 615 -23.95 -0.29 -4.25
C HIS A 615 -22.59 0.19 -3.79
N GLY A 616 -21.80 0.77 -4.69
CA GLY A 616 -20.44 1.15 -4.37
C GLY A 616 -19.54 1.20 -5.60
N TYR A 617 -18.24 1.21 -5.32
CA TYR A 617 -17.21 1.16 -6.34
C TYR A 617 -16.61 -0.24 -6.40
N PHE A 618 -16.38 -0.71 -7.60
CA PHE A 618 -15.92 -2.07 -7.87
C PHE A 618 -14.80 -2.03 -8.91
N VAL A 619 -13.95 -3.04 -8.85
CA VAL A 619 -12.87 -3.26 -9.82
C VAL A 619 -13.01 -4.67 -10.39
N ALA A 620 -12.74 -4.83 -11.68
CA ALA A 620 -12.55 -6.15 -12.27
C ALA A 620 -11.29 -6.79 -11.68
N ASP A 621 -11.40 -7.98 -11.07
CA ASP A 621 -10.31 -8.59 -10.29
C ASP A 621 -9.07 -8.78 -11.15
N LEU A 622 -7.92 -8.32 -10.66
CA LEU A 622 -6.64 -8.37 -11.37
C LEU A 622 -6.21 -9.79 -11.76
N VAL A 623 -6.61 -10.81 -10.97
CA VAL A 623 -6.12 -12.19 -11.07
C VAL A 623 -7.15 -13.11 -11.70
N ASP A 624 -8.41 -13.00 -11.26
CA ASP A 624 -9.45 -14.00 -11.53
C ASP A 624 -10.43 -13.57 -12.63
N HIS A 625 -10.44 -12.25 -12.98
CA HIS A 625 -11.32 -11.74 -14.02
C HIS A 625 -10.80 -12.09 -15.41
N ASN A 626 -11.66 -12.64 -16.24
CA ASN A 626 -11.38 -12.89 -17.66
C ASN A 626 -12.72 -12.92 -18.45
N PRO A 627 -12.71 -12.94 -19.80
CA PRO A 627 -13.92 -12.92 -20.61
C PRO A 627 -14.89 -14.08 -20.36
N GLU A 628 -14.42 -15.23 -19.86
CA GLU A 628 -15.24 -16.41 -19.57
C GLU A 628 -15.81 -16.38 -18.12
N ARG A 629 -15.19 -15.57 -17.24
CA ARG A 629 -15.55 -15.45 -15.84
C ARG A 629 -15.42 -14.00 -15.38
N LEU A 630 -16.52 -13.31 -15.31
CA LEU A 630 -16.54 -11.94 -14.79
C LEU A 630 -16.45 -11.97 -13.25
N VAL A 631 -15.41 -11.35 -12.70
CA VAL A 631 -15.17 -11.25 -11.26
C VAL A 631 -14.96 -9.79 -10.88
N PHE A 632 -15.78 -9.29 -9.95
CA PHE A 632 -15.68 -7.90 -9.49
C PHE A 632 -15.48 -7.84 -7.97
N ASN A 633 -14.48 -7.10 -7.54
CA ASN A 633 -14.17 -6.83 -6.13
C ASN A 633 -14.77 -5.50 -5.71
N ARG A 634 -15.49 -5.45 -4.59
CA ARG A 634 -15.92 -4.19 -4.00
C ARG A 634 -14.73 -3.44 -3.41
N THR A 635 -14.43 -2.28 -3.94
CA THR A 635 -13.38 -1.38 -3.47
C THR A 635 -13.82 -0.67 -2.19
N VAL A 636 -14.88 0.15 -2.30
CA VAL A 636 -15.51 0.87 -1.17
C VAL A 636 -17.02 0.99 -1.40
N THR A 637 -17.77 1.17 -0.32
CA THR A 637 -19.20 1.48 -0.36
C THR A 637 -19.44 2.94 -0.79
N LEU A 638 -20.68 3.29 -1.22
CA LEU A 638 -21.03 4.68 -1.57
C LEU A 638 -20.97 5.66 -0.39
N ARG A 639 -21.16 5.17 0.80
CA ARG A 639 -21.15 5.95 2.06
C ARG A 639 -20.45 5.14 3.12
N ASP A 640 -19.87 5.82 4.09
CA ASP A 640 -19.37 5.13 5.26
C ASP A 640 -20.52 4.41 5.98
N SER A 641 -20.37 3.10 6.09
CA SER A 641 -21.36 2.23 6.78
C SER A 641 -20.89 1.83 8.19
N TRP A 642 -19.63 2.11 8.55
CA TRP A 642 -19.05 1.70 9.83
C TRP A 642 -19.46 2.60 10.98
N SER A 643 -19.57 3.92 10.75
CA SER A 643 -20.05 4.88 11.74
C SER A 643 -21.46 4.62 12.26
N LYS A 644 -22.22 3.71 11.61
CA LYS A 644 -23.61 3.38 11.93
C LYS A 644 -23.81 1.97 12.48
N LYS A 645 -22.76 1.15 12.56
CA LYS A 645 -22.85 -0.17 13.20
C LYS A 645 -22.78 0.04 14.71
N PRO A 646 -23.77 -0.40 15.51
CA PRO A 646 -23.58 -0.49 16.94
C PRO A 646 -22.43 -1.46 17.22
N GLY A 647 -21.48 -1.07 18.07
CA GLY A 647 -20.30 -1.82 18.45
C GLY A 647 -20.62 -3.12 19.18
#